data_2d0c70acb0e41d86fa61773e3c8d6d4f
#
_entry.id   2d0c70acb0e41d86fa61773e3c8d6d4f
#
_cell.length_a   1.000
_cell.length_b   1.000
_cell.length_c   1.000
_cell.angle_alpha   90.00
_cell.angle_beta   90.00
_cell.angle_gamma   90.00
#
_symmetry.space_group_name_H-M   'P 1'
#
loop_
_entity.id
_entity.type
_entity.pdbx_description
1 polymer ?
#
loop_
_entity_poly.entity_id
_entity_poly.type
_entity_poly.pdbx_seq_one_letter_code
_entity_poly.pdbx_strand_id
1 'polypeptide(L)'
;MAKKRINYEVIINRRFVLFLIIILVLFSIIVAKFTSIMLVNNKKYEKELSVLNYSEVYGTSSPRGRIYDRNYNIIVDNKSLKTITYQKSKKTTSKEMIETASKLSNHITIDYKKLSDRNKREYICAKDEEYCKSLITKKDKEKLKQRKINQKDINQYKIERISNDKLELSEDEQKVAYIYYLMNRGYTYEEKIIKSDVTDEEFAYVSENSNILTGFNTRIDWERVYPYGDTFKTMLGKVSTATQGIPAEEKDYYLEKGYSLNDRVGISYIEKEYEEYLHGIKAKYEVINSHEMKLVKEGERGKDIVLSIDINLQKEVEDTIAEYVLNTKGEPNTEYYDHSTVVIQDPNTGEILAMASKKLVDGEIIDNTASILTSPIMPGSVVKGASMLVGYNTGAVHIGEKMLDECVKVAGVQEKCSSVDNLGVINDITALAKSSNVYQFKIAIRVNGQQYSRNMKMNFNQEAFDTYRNMYHSFGLGVKTGIDLPVESNGYTSKDKAAGNLLDFVMGQYETYTPIQLSQYISTIANGGERLKPHLLKEIHSSSSTDEIGALEQKVERKTLNSINTEPQYMNRVKEGFIAVTNSPGGYGVGYMDSWMKPAGKTGTSQSFIDTDGNGVIDTETITSTFIGYAPYDNPKMSIVVTSPNSSHPNTSVQYNSLVTYHLTQAIARKYGDIYGY
;
A
#
# COMPACT_ATOMS: atom_id res chain seq x y z
N MET A 1 85.15 30.94 37.78
CA MET A 1 83.91 30.24 37.48
C MET A 1 82.76 30.85 38.29
N ALA A 2 81.93 31.67 37.68
CA ALA A 2 80.78 32.30 38.36
C ALA A 2 79.60 31.29 38.46
N LYS A 3 79.24 30.92 39.66
CA LYS A 3 78.01 30.10 39.91
C LYS A 3 76.79 30.93 39.59
N LYS A 4 76.05 30.55 38.52
CA LYS A 4 74.74 31.10 38.14
C LYS A 4 73.80 30.86 39.30
N ARG A 5 73.37 31.88 40.04
CA ARG A 5 72.37 31.80 41.09
C ARG A 5 71.02 31.42 40.39
N ILE A 6 70.47 30.25 40.72
CA ILE A 6 69.17 29.79 40.26
C ILE A 6 68.14 30.64 40.99
N ASN A 7 67.37 31.40 40.23
CA ASN A 7 66.29 32.23 40.82
C ASN A 7 65.04 31.33 41.04
N TYR A 8 64.95 30.80 42.23
CA TYR A 8 63.87 29.88 42.65
C TYR A 8 62.47 30.50 42.55
N GLU A 9 62.32 31.81 42.76
CA GLU A 9 61.04 32.51 42.63
C GLU A 9 60.45 32.43 41.19
N VAL A 10 61.34 32.58 40.19
CA VAL A 10 60.91 32.48 38.77
C VAL A 10 60.52 31.07 38.43
N ILE A 11 61.15 30.08 39.01
CA ILE A 11 60.75 28.64 38.76
C ILE A 11 59.45 28.30 39.47
N ILE A 12 59.22 28.77 40.68
CA ILE A 12 57.99 28.57 41.44
C ILE A 12 56.82 29.26 40.75
N ASN A 13 57.01 30.51 40.32
CA ASN A 13 55.97 31.25 39.61
C ASN A 13 55.61 30.58 38.27
N ARG A 14 56.57 30.09 37.51
CA ARG A 14 56.30 29.34 36.26
C ARG A 14 55.55 28.03 36.52
N ARG A 15 55.91 27.30 37.56
CA ARG A 15 55.17 26.06 37.96
C ARG A 15 53.78 26.37 38.46
N PHE A 16 53.61 27.46 39.19
CA PHE A 16 52.31 27.91 39.65
C PHE A 16 51.36 28.34 38.49
N VAL A 17 51.91 29.08 37.53
CA VAL A 17 51.18 29.45 36.29
C VAL A 17 50.81 28.21 35.47
N LEU A 18 51.74 27.26 35.34
CA LEU A 18 51.50 26.00 34.63
C LEU A 18 50.36 25.17 35.32
N PHE A 19 50.38 25.15 36.65
CA PHE A 19 49.34 24.48 37.44
C PHE A 19 47.96 25.15 37.28
N LEU A 20 47.93 26.50 37.28
CA LEU A 20 46.72 27.27 36.99
C LEU A 20 46.17 27.01 35.59
N ILE A 21 47.03 26.91 34.58
CA ILE A 21 46.64 26.59 33.19
C ILE A 21 46.02 25.18 33.13
N ILE A 22 46.63 24.20 33.80
CA ILE A 22 46.11 22.84 33.86
C ILE A 22 44.69 22.81 34.52
N ILE A 23 44.48 23.53 35.62
CA ILE A 23 43.18 23.65 36.27
C ILE A 23 42.15 24.29 35.33
N LEU A 24 42.55 25.34 34.61
CA LEU A 24 41.65 26.05 33.70
C LEU A 24 41.26 25.18 32.49
N VAL A 25 42.19 24.37 31.98
CA VAL A 25 41.93 23.41 30.93
C VAL A 25 40.94 22.30 31.41
N LEU A 26 41.21 21.74 32.61
CA LEU A 26 40.30 20.73 33.20
C LEU A 26 38.90 21.30 33.45
N PHE A 27 38.82 22.52 33.97
CA PHE A 27 37.54 23.21 34.16
C PHE A 27 36.81 23.45 32.83
N SER A 28 37.54 23.87 31.79
CA SER A 28 36.97 24.05 30.44
C SER A 28 36.41 22.74 29.85
N ILE A 29 37.10 21.61 30.08
CA ILE A 29 36.66 20.28 29.67
C ILE A 29 35.36 19.91 30.41
N ILE A 30 35.27 20.17 31.72
CA ILE A 30 34.06 19.91 32.51
C ILE A 30 32.89 20.75 32.01
N VAL A 31 33.13 22.06 31.78
CA VAL A 31 32.08 22.97 31.27
C VAL A 31 31.63 22.54 29.87
N ALA A 32 32.56 22.20 28.98
CA ALA A 32 32.20 21.70 27.64
C ALA A 32 31.41 20.39 27.71
N LYS A 33 31.78 19.47 28.61
CA LYS A 33 31.03 18.23 28.83
C LYS A 33 29.62 18.49 29.39
N PHE A 34 29.52 19.42 30.32
CA PHE A 34 28.24 19.82 30.92
C PHE A 34 27.32 20.49 29.89
N THR A 35 27.88 21.37 29.07
CA THR A 35 27.15 22.02 27.95
C THR A 35 26.70 21.01 26.92
N SER A 36 27.57 20.05 26.58
CA SER A 36 27.19 18.93 25.68
C SER A 36 26.03 18.09 26.21
N ILE A 37 26.02 17.82 27.51
CA ILE A 37 24.92 17.08 28.18
C ILE A 37 23.62 17.90 28.17
N MET A 38 23.69 19.20 28.53
CA MET A 38 22.53 20.05 28.69
C MET A 38 21.90 20.53 27.36
N LEU A 39 22.71 20.83 26.33
CA LEU A 39 22.24 21.47 25.11
C LEU A 39 22.21 20.52 23.89
N VAL A 40 23.16 19.59 23.79
CA VAL A 40 23.28 18.72 22.60
C VAL A 40 22.61 17.38 22.85
N ASN A 41 22.78 16.80 24.04
CA ASN A 41 22.30 15.46 24.36
C ASN A 41 21.13 15.47 25.34
N ASN A 42 20.50 16.60 25.63
CA ASN A 42 19.43 16.73 26.61
C ASN A 42 18.28 15.75 26.33
N LYS A 43 17.78 15.73 25.09
CA LYS A 43 16.71 14.80 24.70
C LYS A 43 17.07 13.31 24.87
N LYS A 44 18.35 12.96 24.67
CA LYS A 44 18.82 11.59 24.90
C LYS A 44 18.84 11.23 26.37
N TYR A 45 19.35 12.11 27.22
CA TYR A 45 19.42 11.87 28.67
C TYR A 45 18.08 12.02 29.36
N GLU A 46 17.20 12.91 28.89
CA GLU A 46 15.79 12.95 29.33
C GLU A 46 15.08 11.63 29.00
N LYS A 47 15.32 11.07 27.83
CA LYS A 47 14.77 9.77 27.43
C LYS A 47 15.37 8.62 28.27
N GLU A 48 16.66 8.66 28.60
CA GLU A 48 17.28 7.67 29.50
C GLU A 48 16.80 7.83 30.95
N LEU A 49 16.61 9.06 31.44
CA LEU A 49 16.03 9.36 32.77
C LEU A 49 14.55 8.98 32.86
N SER A 50 13.78 9.21 31.80
CA SER A 50 12.37 8.79 31.76
C SER A 50 12.22 7.27 31.80
N VAL A 51 13.19 6.53 31.25
CA VAL A 51 13.25 5.05 31.35
C VAL A 51 13.71 4.59 32.76
N LEU A 52 14.43 5.41 33.50
CA LEU A 52 14.91 5.11 34.87
C LEU A 52 13.90 5.52 35.95
N ASN A 53 13.09 6.55 35.73
CA ASN A 53 11.99 6.93 36.62
C ASN A 53 10.75 6.10 36.27
N TYR A 54 10.62 4.91 36.84
CA TYR A 54 9.45 4.02 36.75
C TYR A 54 8.18 4.61 37.39
N SER A 55 7.97 5.90 37.30
CA SER A 55 6.78 6.53 37.81
C SER A 55 5.58 6.48 36.87
N GLU A 56 5.80 6.18 35.59
CA GLU A 56 4.72 6.15 34.61
C GLU A 56 4.77 4.85 33.80
N VAL A 57 3.61 4.18 33.72
CA VAL A 57 3.39 2.97 32.92
C VAL A 57 2.22 3.21 32.00
N TYR A 58 2.38 2.87 30.72
CA TYR A 58 1.28 2.89 29.79
C TYR A 58 0.46 1.61 29.87
N GLY A 59 -0.83 1.76 29.81
CA GLY A 59 -1.78 0.67 29.73
C GLY A 59 -1.69 -0.08 28.41
N THR A 60 -2.66 -0.94 28.17
CA THR A 60 -2.78 -1.69 26.94
C THR A 60 -3.09 -0.77 25.76
N SER A 61 -2.83 -1.25 24.54
CA SER A 61 -3.21 -0.53 23.32
C SER A 61 -4.71 -0.29 23.29
N SER A 62 -5.12 0.95 23.21
CA SER A 62 -6.53 1.30 23.03
C SER A 62 -7.04 0.86 21.66
N PRO A 63 -8.35 0.60 21.50
CA PRO A 63 -8.93 0.27 20.21
C PRO A 63 -8.65 1.34 19.17
N ARG A 64 -8.53 0.93 17.91
CA ARG A 64 -8.35 1.86 16.78
C ARG A 64 -9.68 2.52 16.43
N GLY A 65 -9.63 3.63 15.72
CA GLY A 65 -10.78 4.27 15.11
C GLY A 65 -11.52 3.32 14.16
N ARG A 66 -12.82 3.51 14.02
CA ARG A 66 -13.64 2.80 13.02
C ARG A 66 -13.39 3.36 11.64
N ILE A 67 -13.63 2.54 10.61
CA ILE A 67 -13.62 2.98 9.21
C ILE A 67 -15.03 2.80 8.67
N TYR A 68 -15.56 3.87 8.11
CA TYR A 68 -16.88 3.94 7.51
C TYR A 68 -16.77 4.12 5.99
N ASP A 69 -17.78 3.67 5.25
CA ASP A 69 -17.97 4.06 3.86
C ASP A 69 -18.60 5.46 3.75
N ARG A 70 -18.80 5.95 2.52
CA ARG A 70 -19.39 7.29 2.27
C ARG A 70 -20.81 7.48 2.79
N ASN A 71 -21.54 6.39 3.04
CA ASN A 71 -22.92 6.35 3.52
C ASN A 71 -22.99 6.04 5.03
N TYR A 72 -21.84 6.12 5.72
CA TYR A 72 -21.67 5.83 7.15
C TYR A 72 -21.96 4.38 7.55
N ASN A 73 -21.85 3.42 6.61
CA ASN A 73 -21.79 2.01 6.95
C ASN A 73 -20.43 1.66 7.56
N ILE A 74 -20.40 0.94 8.68
CA ILE A 74 -19.16 0.49 9.31
C ILE A 74 -18.54 -0.62 8.47
N ILE A 75 -17.36 -0.37 7.91
CA ILE A 75 -16.61 -1.36 7.12
C ILE A 75 -15.45 -1.99 7.89
N VAL A 76 -14.93 -1.30 8.92
CA VAL A 76 -13.99 -1.88 9.89
C VAL A 76 -14.36 -1.42 11.29
N ASP A 77 -14.51 -2.37 12.20
CA ASP A 77 -14.76 -2.13 13.62
C ASP A 77 -13.75 -2.87 14.51
N ASN A 78 -13.96 -2.82 15.81
CA ASN A 78 -13.18 -3.55 16.81
C ASN A 78 -14.10 -4.47 17.62
N LYS A 79 -13.72 -5.73 17.74
CA LYS A 79 -14.35 -6.69 18.68
C LYS A 79 -13.52 -6.75 19.95
N SER A 80 -14.15 -6.59 21.08
CA SER A 80 -13.51 -6.79 22.40
C SER A 80 -13.20 -8.27 22.63
N LEU A 81 -12.00 -8.55 23.11
CA LEU A 81 -11.52 -9.90 23.42
C LEU A 81 -11.06 -9.99 24.86
N LYS A 82 -11.61 -10.94 25.62
CA LYS A 82 -11.05 -11.35 26.90
C LYS A 82 -9.71 -12.03 26.66
N THR A 83 -8.65 -11.53 27.28
CA THR A 83 -7.27 -11.93 26.96
C THR A 83 -6.50 -12.19 28.24
N ILE A 84 -5.76 -13.32 28.26
CA ILE A 84 -4.78 -13.63 29.29
C ILE A 84 -3.41 -13.16 28.80
N THR A 85 -2.73 -12.39 29.65
CA THR A 85 -1.40 -11.85 29.39
C THR A 85 -0.39 -12.33 30.41
N TYR A 86 0.90 -12.16 30.09
CA TYR A 86 2.00 -12.43 31.00
C TYR A 86 3.04 -11.33 30.94
N GLN A 87 3.49 -10.86 32.10
CA GLN A 87 4.58 -9.92 32.22
C GLN A 87 5.66 -10.46 33.14
N LYS A 88 6.89 -10.61 32.62
CA LYS A 88 8.03 -11.12 33.35
C LYS A 88 8.62 -10.05 34.26
N SER A 89 8.86 -10.36 35.53
CA SER A 89 9.63 -9.51 36.44
C SER A 89 11.13 -9.74 36.31
N LYS A 90 11.96 -8.78 36.73
CA LYS A 90 13.44 -8.89 36.69
C LYS A 90 13.99 -10.08 37.53
N LYS A 91 13.24 -10.59 38.48
CA LYS A 91 13.66 -11.66 39.39
C LYS A 91 13.12 -13.05 39.00
N THR A 92 12.19 -13.13 38.04
CA THR A 92 11.52 -14.38 37.66
C THR A 92 12.49 -15.34 36.96
N THR A 93 12.65 -16.52 37.49
CA THR A 93 13.49 -17.59 36.94
C THR A 93 12.73 -18.44 35.91
N SER A 94 13.45 -19.18 35.04
CA SER A 94 12.83 -20.11 34.09
C SER A 94 12.06 -21.23 34.82
N LYS A 95 12.51 -21.67 35.98
CA LYS A 95 11.84 -22.70 36.77
C LYS A 95 10.48 -22.21 37.29
N GLU A 96 10.43 -21.00 37.85
CA GLU A 96 9.19 -20.36 38.30
C GLU A 96 8.21 -20.16 37.15
N MET A 97 8.73 -19.77 35.96
CA MET A 97 7.90 -19.62 34.75
C MET A 97 7.25 -20.95 34.37
N ILE A 98 8.02 -22.08 34.38
CA ILE A 98 7.50 -23.40 34.03
C ILE A 98 6.47 -23.86 35.09
N GLU A 99 6.72 -23.65 36.39
CA GLU A 99 5.79 -24.00 37.45
C GLU A 99 4.46 -23.23 37.32
N THR A 100 4.55 -21.94 36.98
CA THR A 100 3.37 -21.10 36.79
C THR A 100 2.63 -21.46 35.51
N ALA A 101 3.36 -21.75 34.44
CA ALA A 101 2.78 -22.23 33.17
C ALA A 101 2.06 -23.58 33.35
N SER A 102 2.62 -24.49 34.16
CA SER A 102 1.99 -25.78 34.49
C SER A 102 0.68 -25.60 35.26
N LYS A 103 0.63 -24.66 36.23
CA LYS A 103 -0.62 -24.35 36.91
C LYS A 103 -1.69 -23.81 35.99
N LEU A 104 -1.31 -22.90 35.09
CA LEU A 104 -2.25 -22.31 34.10
C LEU A 104 -2.74 -23.33 33.10
N SER A 105 -1.86 -24.24 32.60
CA SER A 105 -2.18 -25.21 31.54
C SER A 105 -3.33 -26.16 31.87
N ASN A 106 -3.61 -26.37 33.17
CA ASN A 106 -4.70 -27.22 33.67
C ASN A 106 -6.07 -26.54 33.58
N HIS A 107 -6.13 -25.22 33.42
CA HIS A 107 -7.34 -24.43 33.52
C HIS A 107 -7.67 -23.66 32.22
N ILE A 108 -6.81 -23.73 31.20
CA ILE A 108 -7.07 -23.13 29.91
C ILE A 108 -6.93 -24.15 28.78
N THR A 109 -7.74 -23.97 27.77
CA THR A 109 -7.53 -24.69 26.49
C THR A 109 -6.55 -23.90 25.64
N ILE A 110 -5.51 -24.56 25.10
CA ILE A 110 -4.53 -23.89 24.25
C ILE A 110 -4.12 -24.79 23.08
N ASP A 111 -4.11 -24.24 21.87
CA ASP A 111 -3.64 -24.94 20.68
C ASP A 111 -2.12 -24.87 20.60
N TYR A 112 -1.46 -25.98 20.89
CA TYR A 112 -0.02 -26.14 20.88
C TYR A 112 0.55 -26.67 19.56
N LYS A 113 -0.24 -26.84 18.48
CA LYS A 113 0.23 -27.31 17.16
C LYS A 113 1.36 -26.45 16.58
N LYS A 114 1.46 -25.20 17.00
CA LYS A 114 2.53 -24.27 16.58
C LYS A 114 3.84 -24.42 17.38
N LEU A 115 3.92 -25.36 18.32
CA LEU A 115 5.12 -25.61 19.12
C LEU A 115 6.19 -26.31 18.25
N SER A 116 7.22 -25.56 17.87
CA SER A 116 8.33 -26.07 17.07
C SER A 116 9.29 -26.94 17.89
N ASP A 117 10.06 -27.83 17.23
CA ASP A 117 11.09 -28.63 17.89
C ASP A 117 12.14 -27.76 18.60
N ARG A 118 12.46 -26.60 18.04
CA ARG A 118 13.33 -25.63 18.71
C ARG A 118 12.75 -25.19 20.05
N ASN A 119 11.46 -24.84 20.10
CA ASN A 119 10.80 -24.39 21.33
C ASN A 119 10.70 -25.53 22.36
N LYS A 120 10.47 -26.79 21.91
CA LYS A 120 10.54 -27.96 22.79
C LYS A 120 11.92 -28.10 23.42
N ARG A 121 12.99 -27.95 22.65
CA ARG A 121 14.37 -28.00 23.13
C ARG A 121 14.66 -26.86 24.12
N GLU A 122 14.20 -25.65 23.87
CA GLU A 122 14.33 -24.51 24.79
C GLU A 122 13.61 -24.80 26.13
N TYR A 123 12.41 -25.37 26.08
CA TYR A 123 11.67 -25.80 27.28
C TYR A 123 12.42 -26.90 28.06
N ILE A 124 12.93 -27.93 27.39
CA ILE A 124 13.70 -29.00 28.00
C ILE A 124 14.94 -28.45 28.73
N CYS A 125 15.66 -27.51 28.09
CA CYS A 125 16.79 -26.84 28.72
C CYS A 125 16.40 -26.00 29.93
N ALA A 126 15.24 -25.37 29.89
CA ALA A 126 14.75 -24.59 31.02
C ALA A 126 14.26 -25.48 32.19
N LYS A 127 13.70 -26.65 31.88
CA LYS A 127 13.23 -27.63 32.83
C LYS A 127 14.38 -28.40 33.52
N ASP A 128 15.41 -28.78 32.75
CA ASP A 128 16.61 -29.50 33.21
C ASP A 128 17.90 -28.79 32.76
N GLU A 129 18.27 -27.79 33.53
CA GLU A 129 19.45 -26.95 33.26
C GLU A 129 20.76 -27.77 33.35
N GLU A 130 20.82 -28.75 34.28
CA GLU A 130 22.00 -29.58 34.48
C GLU A 130 22.24 -30.51 33.29
N TYR A 131 21.17 -31.15 32.78
CA TYR A 131 21.24 -31.92 31.53
C TYR A 131 21.77 -31.05 30.40
N CYS A 132 21.22 -29.86 30.19
CA CYS A 132 21.67 -28.99 29.11
C CYS A 132 23.11 -28.49 29.31
N LYS A 133 23.56 -28.26 30.53
CA LYS A 133 24.96 -27.91 30.82
C LYS A 133 25.90 -29.10 30.46
N SER A 134 25.46 -30.35 30.64
CA SER A 134 26.22 -31.53 30.31
C SER A 134 26.50 -31.72 28.80
N LEU A 135 25.62 -31.14 27.95
CA LEU A 135 25.78 -31.16 26.48
C LEU A 135 26.94 -30.31 25.98
N ILE A 136 27.53 -29.45 26.82
CA ILE A 136 28.66 -28.60 26.44
C ILE A 136 29.97 -29.24 26.78
N THR A 137 30.75 -29.53 25.73
CA THR A 137 32.02 -30.23 25.83
C THR A 137 33.14 -29.34 26.42
N LYS A 138 34.21 -29.98 26.93
CA LYS A 138 35.40 -29.26 27.38
C LYS A 138 35.97 -28.34 26.28
N LYS A 139 35.95 -28.84 25.02
CA LYS A 139 36.43 -28.10 23.84
C LYS A 139 35.62 -26.81 23.57
N ASP A 140 34.30 -26.86 23.79
CA ASP A 140 33.44 -25.66 23.64
C ASP A 140 33.75 -24.61 24.71
N LYS A 141 33.96 -25.08 25.97
CA LYS A 141 34.36 -24.19 27.07
C LYS A 141 35.73 -23.52 26.84
N GLU A 142 36.67 -24.26 26.21
CA GLU A 142 37.98 -23.71 25.81
C GLU A 142 37.84 -22.68 24.69
N LYS A 143 37.01 -22.95 23.66
CA LYS A 143 36.73 -21.97 22.58
C LYS A 143 36.09 -20.71 23.13
N LEU A 144 35.20 -20.81 24.09
CA LEU A 144 34.59 -19.67 24.76
C LEU A 144 35.64 -18.82 25.53
N LYS A 145 36.53 -19.50 26.30
CA LYS A 145 37.65 -18.84 26.99
C LYS A 145 38.61 -18.14 26.02
N GLN A 146 38.84 -18.73 24.85
CA GLN A 146 39.67 -18.16 23.80
C GLN A 146 38.92 -17.08 22.96
N ARG A 147 37.65 -16.73 23.29
CA ARG A 147 36.79 -15.78 22.57
C ARG A 147 36.58 -16.13 21.08
N LYS A 148 36.75 -17.42 20.71
CA LYS A 148 36.46 -17.93 19.36
C LYS A 148 34.97 -18.12 19.12
N ILE A 149 34.21 -18.28 20.18
CA ILE A 149 32.75 -18.33 20.22
C ILE A 149 32.26 -17.46 21.36
N ASN A 150 30.99 -17.05 21.30
CA ASN A 150 30.35 -16.23 22.33
C ASN A 150 29.31 -17.03 23.13
N GLN A 151 28.67 -16.40 24.12
CA GLN A 151 27.68 -17.07 24.98
C GLN A 151 26.40 -17.45 24.21
N LYS A 152 26.06 -16.74 23.13
CA LYS A 152 24.92 -17.12 22.27
C LYS A 152 25.19 -18.43 21.57
N ASP A 153 26.43 -18.63 21.07
CA ASP A 153 26.86 -19.87 20.42
C ASP A 153 26.77 -21.06 21.39
N ILE A 154 27.19 -20.89 22.64
CA ILE A 154 27.05 -21.92 23.69
C ILE A 154 25.57 -22.27 23.94
N ASN A 155 24.70 -21.28 24.01
CA ASN A 155 23.27 -21.52 24.21
C ASN A 155 22.66 -22.22 22.99
N GLN A 156 23.10 -21.88 21.78
CA GLN A 156 22.67 -22.56 20.56
C GLN A 156 23.15 -24.04 20.54
N TYR A 157 24.39 -24.31 20.91
CA TYR A 157 24.90 -25.68 20.99
C TYR A 157 24.16 -26.54 22.00
N LYS A 158 23.74 -26.01 23.17
CA LYS A 158 22.88 -26.71 24.11
C LYS A 158 21.59 -27.17 23.42
N ILE A 159 20.91 -26.24 22.75
CA ILE A 159 19.62 -26.50 22.09
C ILE A 159 19.78 -27.53 20.96
N GLU A 160 20.77 -27.35 20.09
CA GLU A 160 20.99 -28.22 18.92
C GLU A 160 21.37 -29.65 19.28
N ARG A 161 22.06 -29.86 20.41
CA ARG A 161 22.53 -31.17 20.85
C ARG A 161 21.54 -32.00 21.65
N ILE A 162 20.34 -31.46 21.90
CA ILE A 162 19.26 -32.26 22.50
C ILE A 162 18.82 -33.29 21.45
N SER A 163 18.85 -34.59 21.83
CA SER A 163 18.45 -35.67 20.96
C SER A 163 16.94 -35.67 20.68
N ASN A 164 16.55 -36.18 19.52
CA ASN A 164 15.16 -36.14 19.06
C ASN A 164 14.21 -37.01 19.91
N ASP A 165 14.68 -38.05 20.53
CA ASP A 165 13.92 -38.88 21.46
C ASP A 165 13.40 -38.09 22.69
N LYS A 166 14.11 -37.07 23.10
CA LYS A 166 13.68 -36.17 24.17
C LYS A 166 12.56 -35.17 23.75
N LEU A 167 12.27 -35.05 22.46
CA LEU A 167 11.22 -34.17 21.96
C LEU A 167 9.83 -34.82 21.99
N GLU A 168 9.72 -36.11 22.32
CA GLU A 168 8.44 -36.77 22.55
C GLU A 168 7.89 -36.40 23.92
N LEU A 169 7.25 -35.21 23.97
CA LEU A 169 6.61 -34.71 25.17
C LEU A 169 5.14 -35.19 25.24
N SER A 170 4.67 -35.49 26.44
CA SER A 170 3.23 -35.76 26.66
C SER A 170 2.38 -34.56 26.27
N GLU A 171 1.09 -34.78 26.08
CA GLU A 171 0.16 -33.68 25.70
C GLU A 171 0.21 -32.52 26.71
N ASP A 172 0.20 -32.85 27.99
CA ASP A 172 0.24 -31.80 29.04
C ASP A 172 1.59 -31.09 29.08
N GLU A 173 2.70 -31.80 28.85
CA GLU A 173 4.01 -31.18 28.71
C GLU A 173 4.10 -30.26 27.48
N GLN A 174 3.45 -30.63 26.38
CA GLN A 174 3.40 -29.77 25.19
C GLN A 174 2.60 -28.47 25.44
N LYS A 175 1.49 -28.56 26.16
CA LYS A 175 0.74 -27.37 26.62
C LYS A 175 1.62 -26.45 27.47
N VAL A 176 2.31 -27.00 28.47
CA VAL A 176 3.22 -26.24 29.34
C VAL A 176 4.36 -25.62 28.55
N ALA A 177 5.00 -26.39 27.67
CA ALA A 177 6.09 -25.91 26.82
C ALA A 177 5.65 -24.79 25.88
N TYR A 178 4.42 -24.88 25.36
CA TYR A 178 3.88 -23.83 24.50
C TYR A 178 3.58 -22.54 25.28
N ILE A 179 2.98 -22.64 26.47
CA ILE A 179 2.78 -21.49 27.35
C ILE A 179 4.15 -20.87 27.72
N TYR A 180 5.13 -21.69 28.10
CA TYR A 180 6.49 -21.22 28.40
C TYR A 180 7.13 -20.49 27.20
N TYR A 181 6.95 -21.01 25.98
CA TYR A 181 7.39 -20.32 24.76
C TYR A 181 6.71 -18.96 24.61
N LEU A 182 5.37 -18.88 24.78
CA LEU A 182 4.61 -17.65 24.70
C LEU A 182 5.06 -16.60 25.74
N MET A 183 5.42 -17.05 26.95
CA MET A 183 5.96 -16.19 28.01
C MET A 183 7.33 -15.59 27.68
N ASN A 184 8.12 -16.22 26.80
CA ASN A 184 9.48 -15.80 26.45
C ASN A 184 9.59 -15.12 25.09
N ARG A 185 8.55 -15.16 24.23
CA ARG A 185 8.62 -14.55 22.88
C ARG A 185 8.66 -13.02 22.97
N GLY A 186 9.25 -12.38 21.95
CA GLY A 186 9.32 -10.93 21.86
C GLY A 186 10.28 -10.29 22.89
N TYR A 187 10.01 -9.06 23.31
CA TYR A 187 10.89 -8.30 24.19
C TYR A 187 10.73 -8.74 25.65
N THR A 188 11.84 -8.86 26.38
CA THR A 188 11.92 -9.60 27.66
C THR A 188 10.98 -9.11 28.76
N TYR A 189 10.79 -7.81 28.91
CA TYR A 189 10.03 -7.23 30.02
C TYR A 189 8.69 -6.62 29.62
N GLU A 190 8.31 -6.74 28.36
CA GLU A 190 7.02 -6.28 27.90
C GLU A 190 5.94 -7.32 28.15
N GLU A 191 4.71 -6.84 28.29
CA GLU A 191 3.54 -7.71 28.42
C GLU A 191 3.33 -8.54 27.15
N LYS A 192 3.01 -9.82 27.33
CA LYS A 192 2.82 -10.80 26.26
C LYS A 192 1.43 -11.38 26.29
N ILE A 193 0.81 -11.49 25.13
CA ILE A 193 -0.47 -12.19 24.98
C ILE A 193 -0.20 -13.70 25.04
N ILE A 194 -0.83 -14.38 25.96
CA ILE A 194 -0.79 -15.84 26.11
C ILE A 194 -1.93 -16.49 25.35
N LYS A 195 -3.16 -16.01 25.58
CA LYS A 195 -4.35 -16.45 24.88
C LYS A 195 -5.35 -15.31 24.75
N SER A 196 -5.86 -15.08 23.56
CA SER A 196 -6.97 -14.18 23.29
C SER A 196 -8.26 -14.97 23.10
N ASP A 197 -9.42 -14.32 23.19
CA ASP A 197 -10.75 -14.89 23.08
C ASP A 197 -10.96 -16.07 24.07
N VAL A 198 -10.57 -15.81 25.34
CA VAL A 198 -10.73 -16.79 26.42
C VAL A 198 -12.17 -16.82 26.90
N THR A 199 -12.60 -18.00 27.44
CA THR A 199 -13.92 -18.14 28.02
C THR A 199 -14.05 -17.34 29.33
N ASP A 200 -15.28 -17.15 29.79
CA ASP A 200 -15.54 -16.45 31.04
C ASP A 200 -14.91 -17.17 32.25
N GLU A 201 -14.92 -18.52 32.24
CA GLU A 201 -14.31 -19.36 33.26
C GLU A 201 -12.79 -19.22 33.28
N GLU A 202 -12.15 -19.26 32.08
CA GLU A 202 -10.69 -19.09 31.97
C GLU A 202 -10.27 -17.69 32.47
N PHE A 203 -11.04 -16.66 32.07
CA PHE A 203 -10.79 -15.28 32.47
C PHE A 203 -10.94 -15.09 33.98
N ALA A 204 -12.04 -15.60 34.56
CA ALA A 204 -12.30 -15.53 35.98
C ALA A 204 -11.22 -16.28 36.79
N TYR A 205 -10.86 -17.50 36.35
CA TYR A 205 -9.82 -18.28 37.03
C TYR A 205 -8.50 -17.52 37.14
N VAL A 206 -8.01 -16.89 36.05
CA VAL A 206 -6.75 -16.14 36.09
C VAL A 206 -6.88 -14.88 36.96
N SER A 207 -8.01 -14.17 36.86
CA SER A 207 -8.26 -12.96 37.64
C SER A 207 -8.27 -13.24 39.15
N GLU A 208 -8.93 -14.31 39.58
CA GLU A 208 -9.08 -14.69 41.00
C GLU A 208 -7.82 -15.32 41.60
N ASN A 209 -6.96 -15.92 40.76
CA ASN A 209 -5.77 -16.64 41.19
C ASN A 209 -4.45 -15.90 40.89
N SER A 210 -4.47 -14.58 40.76
CA SER A 210 -3.30 -13.75 40.44
C SER A 210 -2.14 -13.92 41.46
N ASN A 211 -2.43 -14.29 42.69
CA ASN A 211 -1.45 -14.56 43.74
C ASN A 211 -0.62 -15.84 43.52
N ILE A 212 -1.18 -16.86 42.83
CA ILE A 212 -0.49 -18.14 42.51
C ILE A 212 -0.06 -18.21 41.05
N LEU A 213 -0.67 -17.42 40.20
CA LEU A 213 -0.31 -17.27 38.77
C LEU A 213 0.57 -16.02 38.55
N THR A 214 1.68 -15.96 39.28
CA THR A 214 2.56 -14.79 39.28
C THR A 214 2.99 -14.35 37.89
N GLY A 215 2.69 -13.11 37.55
CA GLY A 215 3.00 -12.50 36.27
C GLY A 215 1.90 -12.66 35.21
N PHE A 216 0.93 -13.55 35.41
CA PHE A 216 -0.25 -13.62 34.56
C PHE A 216 -1.28 -12.57 35.01
N ASN A 217 -1.93 -11.96 34.04
CA ASN A 217 -2.98 -10.98 34.19
C ASN A 217 -4.09 -11.21 33.19
N THR A 218 -5.24 -10.62 33.44
CA THR A 218 -6.35 -10.57 32.48
C THR A 218 -6.60 -9.16 32.02
N ARG A 219 -7.01 -9.00 30.79
CA ARG A 219 -7.42 -7.72 30.24
C ARG A 219 -8.44 -7.88 29.13
N ILE A 220 -9.13 -6.80 28.81
CA ILE A 220 -9.89 -6.68 27.58
C ILE A 220 -8.94 -6.14 26.51
N ASP A 221 -8.78 -6.88 25.45
CA ASP A 221 -8.06 -6.51 24.24
C ASP A 221 -9.05 -6.29 23.10
N TRP A 222 -8.58 -6.05 21.89
CA TRP A 222 -9.40 -5.84 20.72
C TRP A 222 -8.78 -6.50 19.49
N GLU A 223 -9.64 -6.85 18.53
CA GLU A 223 -9.23 -7.22 17.17
C GLU A 223 -10.07 -6.49 16.13
N ARG A 224 -9.50 -6.31 14.93
CA ARG A 224 -10.25 -5.76 13.81
C ARG A 224 -11.26 -6.77 13.29
N VAL A 225 -12.49 -6.31 13.07
CA VAL A 225 -13.53 -7.06 12.40
C VAL A 225 -13.98 -6.32 11.13
N TYR A 226 -14.35 -7.11 10.13
CA TYR A 226 -14.70 -6.65 8.80
C TYR A 226 -16.14 -7.10 8.49
N PRO A 227 -17.15 -6.26 8.73
CA PRO A 227 -18.57 -6.65 8.55
C PRO A 227 -18.92 -7.10 7.13
N TYR A 228 -18.19 -6.59 6.13
CA TYR A 228 -18.35 -6.97 4.72
C TYR A 228 -17.39 -8.07 4.25
N GLY A 229 -16.78 -8.80 5.18
CA GLY A 229 -15.89 -9.92 4.87
C GLY A 229 -14.65 -9.49 4.09
N ASP A 230 -14.47 -10.06 2.89
CA ASP A 230 -13.29 -9.78 2.07
C ASP A 230 -13.48 -8.63 1.08
N THR A 231 -14.68 -8.01 1.02
CA THR A 231 -14.94 -6.85 0.16
C THR A 231 -14.02 -5.69 0.56
N PHE A 232 -13.27 -5.14 -0.40
CA PHE A 232 -12.32 -4.05 -0.25
C PHE A 232 -11.17 -4.29 0.75
N LYS A 233 -11.06 -5.48 1.30
CA LYS A 233 -10.19 -5.81 2.43
C LYS A 233 -8.70 -5.57 2.18
N THR A 234 -8.21 -5.82 0.97
CA THR A 234 -6.80 -5.55 0.62
C THR A 234 -6.48 -4.07 0.75
N MET A 235 -7.38 -3.19 0.29
CA MET A 235 -7.18 -1.74 0.37
C MET A 235 -7.38 -1.18 1.78
N LEU A 236 -8.23 -1.81 2.59
CA LEU A 236 -8.31 -1.47 4.02
C LEU A 236 -6.96 -1.68 4.70
N GLY A 237 -6.22 -2.70 4.29
CA GLY A 237 -4.87 -2.95 4.79
C GLY A 237 -4.86 -3.85 6.03
N LYS A 238 -3.69 -3.90 6.65
CA LYS A 238 -3.41 -4.76 7.81
C LYS A 238 -2.84 -3.97 8.97
N VAL A 239 -3.16 -4.42 10.18
CA VAL A 239 -2.56 -3.95 11.44
C VAL A 239 -1.56 -5.00 11.91
N SER A 240 -0.41 -4.58 12.42
CA SER A 240 0.57 -5.49 13.01
C SER A 240 0.01 -6.14 14.28
N THR A 241 0.48 -7.34 14.60
CA THR A 241 0.17 -7.97 15.88
C THR A 241 1.08 -7.39 16.98
N ALA A 242 0.68 -7.51 18.26
CA ALA A 242 1.50 -7.10 19.39
C ALA A 242 2.88 -7.82 19.44
N THR A 243 2.99 -8.99 18.81
CA THR A 243 4.27 -9.73 18.69
C THR A 243 5.16 -9.17 17.57
N GLN A 244 4.57 -8.71 16.48
CA GLN A 244 5.29 -8.03 15.39
C GLN A 244 5.71 -6.62 15.83
N GLY A 245 4.82 -5.91 16.53
CA GLY A 245 5.04 -4.54 16.94
C GLY A 245 5.18 -3.58 15.76
N ILE A 246 5.90 -2.49 16.00
CA ILE A 246 6.22 -1.50 14.97
C ILE A 246 7.24 -2.04 13.97
N PRO A 247 7.13 -1.71 12.66
CA PRO A 247 8.07 -2.14 11.64
C PRO A 247 9.51 -1.71 11.96
N ALA A 248 10.47 -2.62 11.74
CA ALA A 248 11.87 -2.37 12.08
C ALA A 248 12.47 -1.20 11.30
N GLU A 249 12.07 -1.04 10.04
CA GLU A 249 12.52 0.02 9.14
C GLU A 249 12.01 1.41 9.54
N GLU A 250 10.86 1.48 10.23
CA GLU A 250 10.19 2.71 10.66
C GLU A 250 10.29 2.93 12.18
N LYS A 251 11.13 2.14 12.86
CA LYS A 251 11.22 2.12 14.32
C LYS A 251 11.46 3.50 14.94
N ASP A 252 12.42 4.25 14.42
CA ASP A 252 12.79 5.55 14.98
C ASP A 252 11.64 6.56 14.81
N TYR A 253 10.97 6.54 13.67
CA TYR A 253 9.78 7.36 13.41
C TYR A 253 8.67 7.13 14.43
N TYR A 254 8.32 5.86 14.71
CA TYR A 254 7.26 5.54 15.66
C TYR A 254 7.67 5.85 17.11
N LEU A 255 8.93 5.56 17.49
CA LEU A 255 9.41 5.88 18.83
C LEU A 255 9.44 7.39 19.11
N GLU A 256 9.80 8.22 18.12
CA GLU A 256 9.75 9.69 18.23
C GLU A 256 8.32 10.22 18.41
N LYS A 257 7.33 9.53 17.84
CA LYS A 257 5.90 9.81 18.03
C LYS A 257 5.32 9.25 19.32
N GLY A 258 6.12 8.58 20.18
CA GLY A 258 5.70 8.08 21.47
C GLY A 258 5.12 6.66 21.49
N TYR A 259 5.25 5.92 20.36
CA TYR A 259 4.85 4.52 20.31
C TYR A 259 5.82 3.63 21.07
N SER A 260 5.32 2.49 21.56
CA SER A 260 6.14 1.41 22.14
C SER A 260 6.49 0.37 21.05
N LEU A 261 7.55 -0.40 21.27
CA LEU A 261 8.03 -1.39 20.30
C LEU A 261 6.99 -2.46 19.94
N ASN A 262 6.08 -2.80 20.84
CA ASN A 262 5.03 -3.79 20.66
C ASN A 262 3.67 -3.18 20.30
N ASP A 263 3.61 -1.89 19.96
CA ASP A 263 2.38 -1.27 19.52
C ASP A 263 1.92 -1.82 18.19
N ARG A 264 0.61 -2.05 18.09
CA ARG A 264 -0.04 -2.47 16.88
C ARG A 264 -0.30 -1.25 16.00
N VAL A 265 0.33 -1.22 14.85
CA VAL A 265 0.25 -0.12 13.87
C VAL A 265 -0.23 -0.61 12.53
N GLY A 266 -0.83 0.26 11.74
CA GLY A 266 -1.14 -0.02 10.34
C GLY A 266 0.14 -0.26 9.52
N ILE A 267 0.19 -1.38 8.79
CA ILE A 267 1.39 -1.77 8.04
C ILE A 267 1.19 -1.76 6.53
N SER A 268 -0.05 -1.57 6.06
CA SER A 268 -0.33 -1.46 4.62
C SER A 268 -1.58 -0.62 4.35
N TYR A 269 -1.64 -0.05 3.17
CA TYR A 269 -2.74 0.72 2.59
C TYR A 269 -3.43 1.70 3.56
N ILE A 270 -4.77 1.68 3.68
CA ILE A 270 -5.56 2.63 4.47
C ILE A 270 -5.18 2.60 5.95
N GLU A 271 -5.00 1.41 6.55
CA GLU A 271 -4.58 1.30 7.95
C GLU A 271 -3.21 1.95 8.19
N LYS A 272 -2.29 1.89 7.21
CA LYS A 272 -0.98 2.53 7.29
C LYS A 272 -1.05 4.03 6.99
N GLU A 273 -1.74 4.41 5.94
CA GLU A 273 -1.83 5.82 5.50
C GLU A 273 -2.46 6.70 6.57
N TYR A 274 -3.51 6.18 7.23
CA TYR A 274 -4.25 6.93 8.26
C TYR A 274 -3.93 6.49 9.68
N GLU A 275 -2.75 5.88 9.92
CA GLU A 275 -2.30 5.46 11.24
C GLU A 275 -2.42 6.57 12.29
N GLU A 276 -2.08 7.80 11.92
CA GLU A 276 -2.10 8.95 12.84
C GLU A 276 -3.50 9.29 13.37
N TYR A 277 -4.54 9.01 12.61
CA TYR A 277 -5.93 9.18 13.03
C TYR A 277 -6.50 7.94 13.70
N LEU A 278 -6.22 6.77 13.11
CA LEU A 278 -6.78 5.51 13.56
C LEU A 278 -6.17 5.00 14.86
N HIS A 279 -4.95 5.40 15.21
CA HIS A 279 -4.27 4.93 16.42
C HIS A 279 -4.95 5.45 17.69
N GLY A 280 -5.22 4.54 18.63
CA GLY A 280 -5.79 4.89 19.94
C GLY A 280 -4.73 5.34 20.94
N ILE A 281 -5.08 6.29 21.78
CA ILE A 281 -4.23 6.79 22.86
C ILE A 281 -4.30 5.84 24.06
N LYS A 282 -3.16 5.34 24.54
CA LYS A 282 -3.10 4.45 25.69
C LYS A 282 -3.43 5.17 27.00
N ALA A 283 -4.05 4.45 27.92
CA ALA A 283 -4.16 4.90 29.31
C ALA A 283 -2.76 5.08 29.93
N LYS A 284 -2.61 6.10 30.75
CA LYS A 284 -1.38 6.41 31.47
C LYS A 284 -1.60 6.24 32.95
N TYR A 285 -0.73 5.47 33.61
CA TYR A 285 -0.76 5.19 35.03
C TYR A 285 0.51 5.70 35.69
N GLU A 286 0.38 6.23 36.90
CA GLU A 286 1.47 6.51 37.84
C GLU A 286 1.64 5.33 38.79
N VAL A 287 2.86 4.80 38.89
CA VAL A 287 3.17 3.72 39.83
C VAL A 287 3.47 4.33 41.18
N ILE A 288 2.55 4.16 42.13
CA ILE A 288 2.71 4.64 43.52
C ILE A 288 3.63 3.69 44.29
N ASN A 289 3.42 2.38 44.12
CA ASN A 289 4.25 1.35 44.75
C ASN A 289 4.17 0.03 43.94
N SER A 290 4.79 -1.04 44.43
CA SER A 290 4.84 -2.33 43.71
C SER A 290 3.49 -3.01 43.50
N HIS A 291 2.41 -2.51 44.13
CA HIS A 291 1.07 -3.11 44.09
C HIS A 291 -0.03 -2.10 43.76
N GLU A 292 0.32 -0.82 43.60
CA GLU A 292 -0.66 0.24 43.40
C GLU A 292 -0.26 1.15 42.24
N MET A 293 -1.18 1.28 41.29
CA MET A 293 -1.10 2.20 40.18
C MET A 293 -2.29 3.14 40.17
N LYS A 294 -2.05 4.42 39.97
CA LYS A 294 -3.08 5.45 39.84
C LYS A 294 -3.26 5.81 38.41
N LEU A 295 -4.49 5.76 37.90
CA LEU A 295 -4.82 6.25 36.56
C LEU A 295 -4.59 7.77 36.50
N VAL A 296 -3.74 8.20 35.59
CA VAL A 296 -3.43 9.63 35.31
C VAL A 296 -4.21 10.14 34.11
N LYS A 297 -4.33 9.30 33.08
CA LYS A 297 -5.09 9.63 31.87
C LYS A 297 -5.76 8.36 31.37
N GLU A 298 -7.05 8.44 31.06
CA GLU A 298 -7.77 7.36 30.39
C GLU A 298 -7.25 7.13 28.98
N GLY A 299 -7.36 5.88 28.52
CA GLY A 299 -7.12 5.56 27.12
C GLY A 299 -8.30 6.01 26.28
N GLU A 300 -8.00 6.48 25.08
CA GLU A 300 -9.00 6.92 24.12
C GLU A 300 -8.92 6.07 22.87
N ARG A 301 -10.07 5.68 22.31
CA ARG A 301 -10.12 5.04 21.00
C ARG A 301 -9.61 6.02 19.93
N GLY A 302 -9.02 5.50 18.87
CA GLY A 302 -8.61 6.33 17.72
C GLY A 302 -9.79 7.03 17.06
N LYS A 303 -9.50 8.05 16.26
CA LYS A 303 -10.48 8.80 15.49
C LYS A 303 -11.10 7.95 14.41
N ASP A 304 -12.37 8.17 14.12
CA ASP A 304 -13.08 7.50 13.05
C ASP A 304 -12.80 8.19 11.71
N ILE A 305 -12.71 7.40 10.65
CA ILE A 305 -12.57 7.93 9.29
C ILE A 305 -13.73 7.47 8.42
N VAL A 306 -14.18 8.37 7.54
CA VAL A 306 -15.16 8.08 6.49
C VAL A 306 -14.43 8.08 5.17
N LEU A 307 -14.57 7.00 4.41
CA LEU A 307 -14.02 6.86 3.08
C LEU A 307 -15.01 7.35 2.02
N SER A 308 -14.49 7.67 0.84
CA SER A 308 -15.30 8.01 -0.34
C SER A 308 -15.91 6.79 -1.03
N ILE A 309 -15.44 5.57 -0.70
CA ILE A 309 -15.96 4.30 -1.22
C ILE A 309 -17.42 4.12 -0.81
N ASP A 310 -18.25 3.70 -1.75
CA ASP A 310 -19.56 3.14 -1.48
C ASP A 310 -19.42 1.61 -1.41
N ILE A 311 -19.62 1.04 -0.23
CA ILE A 311 -19.34 -0.38 -0.02
C ILE A 311 -20.30 -1.29 -0.78
N ASN A 312 -21.52 -0.84 -1.05
CA ASN A 312 -22.51 -1.60 -1.83
C ASN A 312 -22.09 -1.61 -3.31
N LEU A 313 -21.72 -0.45 -3.86
CA LEU A 313 -21.17 -0.37 -5.21
C LEU A 313 -19.89 -1.18 -5.34
N GLN A 314 -18.98 -1.08 -4.35
CA GLN A 314 -17.73 -1.84 -4.31
C GLN A 314 -17.99 -3.35 -4.41
N LYS A 315 -18.92 -3.86 -3.60
CA LYS A 315 -19.31 -5.27 -3.61
C LYS A 315 -19.88 -5.70 -4.98
N GLU A 316 -20.79 -4.93 -5.53
CA GLU A 316 -21.38 -5.23 -6.86
C GLU A 316 -20.31 -5.23 -7.95
N VAL A 317 -19.33 -4.32 -7.89
CA VAL A 317 -18.20 -4.28 -8.83
C VAL A 317 -17.32 -5.52 -8.67
N GLU A 318 -16.98 -5.90 -7.44
CA GLU A 318 -16.15 -7.10 -7.18
C GLU A 318 -16.84 -8.38 -7.65
N ASP A 319 -18.11 -8.56 -7.31
CA ASP A 319 -18.90 -9.74 -7.69
C ASP A 319 -19.04 -9.82 -9.22
N THR A 320 -19.32 -8.70 -9.88
CA THR A 320 -19.43 -8.63 -11.34
C THR A 320 -18.10 -8.97 -12.02
N ILE A 321 -16.97 -8.43 -11.54
CA ILE A 321 -15.65 -8.80 -12.11
C ILE A 321 -15.41 -10.30 -11.94
N ALA A 322 -15.66 -10.86 -10.76
CA ALA A 322 -15.46 -12.28 -10.47
C ALA A 322 -16.29 -13.16 -11.42
N GLU A 323 -17.57 -12.83 -11.59
CA GLU A 323 -18.47 -13.52 -12.52
C GLU A 323 -17.93 -13.50 -13.96
N TYR A 324 -17.58 -12.31 -14.47
CA TYR A 324 -17.11 -12.18 -15.86
C TYR A 324 -15.74 -12.81 -16.10
N VAL A 325 -14.83 -12.78 -15.10
CA VAL A 325 -13.55 -13.49 -15.20
C VAL A 325 -13.77 -15.00 -15.32
N LEU A 326 -14.65 -15.57 -14.50
CA LEU A 326 -14.99 -17.00 -14.55
C LEU A 326 -15.69 -17.37 -15.87
N ASN A 327 -16.69 -16.60 -16.28
CA ASN A 327 -17.49 -16.88 -17.48
C ASN A 327 -16.68 -16.73 -18.79
N THR A 328 -15.70 -15.83 -18.81
CA THR A 328 -14.85 -15.61 -20.01
C THR A 328 -13.74 -16.66 -20.12
N LYS A 329 -13.26 -17.19 -18.98
CA LYS A 329 -12.21 -18.21 -18.98
C LYS A 329 -12.71 -19.50 -19.62
N GLY A 330 -11.98 -19.99 -20.61
CA GLY A 330 -12.34 -21.18 -21.39
C GLY A 330 -13.08 -20.88 -22.69
N GLU A 331 -13.46 -19.63 -22.93
CA GLU A 331 -13.92 -19.21 -24.24
C GLU A 331 -12.77 -19.23 -25.26
N PRO A 332 -13.05 -19.39 -26.56
CA PRO A 332 -12.00 -19.43 -27.57
C PRO A 332 -11.06 -18.23 -27.50
N ASN A 333 -9.76 -18.47 -27.57
CA ASN A 333 -8.70 -17.46 -27.59
C ASN A 333 -8.52 -16.66 -26.29
N THR A 334 -9.02 -17.18 -25.14
CA THR A 334 -8.93 -16.51 -23.83
C THR A 334 -8.01 -17.24 -22.83
N GLU A 335 -7.13 -18.13 -23.31
CA GLU A 335 -6.28 -18.96 -22.43
C GLU A 335 -5.39 -18.14 -21.49
N TYR A 336 -4.96 -16.95 -21.89
CA TYR A 336 -4.10 -16.07 -21.07
C TYR A 336 -4.89 -15.02 -20.28
N TYR A 337 -6.20 -14.92 -20.52
CA TYR A 337 -7.06 -14.03 -19.75
C TYR A 337 -7.28 -14.58 -18.34
N ASP A 338 -6.96 -13.78 -17.34
CA ASP A 338 -7.07 -14.19 -15.93
C ASP A 338 -7.64 -13.12 -15.01
N HIS A 339 -7.74 -11.85 -15.45
CA HIS A 339 -8.25 -10.78 -14.59
C HIS A 339 -8.83 -9.60 -15.36
N SER A 340 -9.70 -8.89 -14.68
CA SER A 340 -10.13 -7.54 -15.07
C SER A 340 -10.08 -6.58 -13.89
N THR A 341 -10.02 -5.30 -14.22
CA THR A 341 -9.88 -4.21 -13.27
C THR A 341 -10.90 -3.12 -13.56
N VAL A 342 -11.48 -2.55 -12.51
CA VAL A 342 -12.44 -1.44 -12.59
C VAL A 342 -12.07 -0.36 -11.59
N VAL A 343 -12.15 0.91 -12.02
CA VAL A 343 -12.08 2.09 -11.15
C VAL A 343 -13.25 3.00 -11.50
N ILE A 344 -14.02 3.41 -10.49
CA ILE A 344 -15.10 4.39 -10.61
C ILE A 344 -14.75 5.59 -9.72
N GLN A 345 -14.77 6.79 -10.30
CA GLN A 345 -14.38 8.03 -9.64
C GLN A 345 -15.41 9.13 -9.90
N ASP A 346 -15.63 10.01 -8.94
CA ASP A 346 -16.33 11.27 -9.18
C ASP A 346 -15.36 12.27 -9.82
N PRO A 347 -15.59 12.69 -11.08
CA PRO A 347 -14.68 13.59 -11.79
C PRO A 347 -14.68 15.01 -11.23
N ASN A 348 -15.64 15.41 -10.39
CA ASN A 348 -15.74 16.76 -9.85
C ASN A 348 -15.08 16.94 -8.48
N THR A 349 -14.94 15.84 -7.73
CA THR A 349 -14.37 15.86 -6.38
C THR A 349 -13.00 15.16 -6.31
N GLY A 350 -12.78 14.18 -7.17
CA GLY A 350 -11.63 13.27 -7.10
C GLY A 350 -11.87 12.05 -6.20
N GLU A 351 -13.04 11.93 -5.58
CA GLU A 351 -13.43 10.79 -4.74
C GLU A 351 -13.44 9.49 -5.54
N ILE A 352 -12.78 8.45 -5.04
CA ILE A 352 -12.90 7.09 -5.57
C ILE A 352 -14.15 6.45 -4.96
N LEU A 353 -15.10 6.09 -5.81
CA LEU A 353 -16.38 5.51 -5.41
C LEU A 353 -16.32 3.99 -5.28
N ALA A 354 -15.56 3.35 -6.18
CA ALA A 354 -15.22 1.94 -6.14
C ALA A 354 -13.93 1.69 -6.91
N MET A 355 -13.14 0.71 -6.46
CA MET A 355 -11.96 0.23 -7.16
C MET A 355 -11.72 -1.24 -6.86
N ALA A 356 -11.70 -2.08 -7.88
CA ALA A 356 -11.56 -3.51 -7.71
C ALA A 356 -10.80 -4.16 -8.87
N SER A 357 -10.07 -5.22 -8.55
CA SER A 357 -9.53 -6.16 -9.52
C SER A 357 -9.66 -7.57 -8.95
N LYS A 358 -10.16 -8.51 -9.74
CA LYS A 358 -10.24 -9.92 -9.38
C LYS A 358 -9.46 -10.73 -10.40
N LYS A 359 -8.69 -11.70 -9.89
CA LYS A 359 -7.83 -12.55 -10.69
C LYS A 359 -8.12 -14.02 -10.42
N LEU A 360 -8.17 -14.81 -11.48
CA LEU A 360 -8.28 -16.28 -11.41
C LEU A 360 -6.89 -16.91 -11.29
N VAL A 361 -6.64 -17.62 -10.20
CA VAL A 361 -5.40 -18.35 -9.94
C VAL A 361 -5.76 -19.76 -9.46
N ASP A 362 -5.26 -20.77 -10.14
CA ASP A 362 -5.49 -22.20 -9.80
C ASP A 362 -6.98 -22.58 -9.60
N GLY A 363 -7.87 -21.91 -10.35
CA GLY A 363 -9.32 -22.15 -10.30
C GLY A 363 -10.07 -21.33 -9.25
N GLU A 364 -9.38 -20.56 -8.43
CA GLU A 364 -9.97 -19.68 -7.40
C GLU A 364 -9.88 -18.20 -7.78
N ILE A 365 -10.92 -17.43 -7.46
CA ILE A 365 -10.90 -15.97 -7.61
C ILE A 365 -10.21 -15.35 -6.38
N ILE A 366 -9.13 -14.63 -6.63
CA ILE A 366 -8.41 -13.87 -5.59
C ILE A 366 -8.55 -12.37 -5.81
N ASP A 367 -8.40 -11.61 -4.74
CA ASP A 367 -8.34 -10.16 -4.82
C ASP A 367 -7.00 -9.71 -5.42
N ASN A 368 -7.07 -8.84 -6.44
CA ASN A 368 -5.93 -8.29 -7.17
C ASN A 368 -5.96 -6.75 -7.18
N THR A 369 -6.75 -6.12 -6.29
CA THR A 369 -7.03 -4.68 -6.31
C THR A 369 -5.77 -3.81 -6.20
N ALA A 370 -4.72 -4.31 -5.55
CA ALA A 370 -3.41 -3.64 -5.50
C ALA A 370 -2.81 -3.35 -6.88
N SER A 371 -3.12 -4.16 -7.89
CA SER A 371 -2.65 -3.99 -9.28
C SER A 371 -3.10 -2.67 -9.90
N ILE A 372 -4.21 -2.09 -9.43
CA ILE A 372 -4.72 -0.77 -9.86
C ILE A 372 -3.66 0.31 -9.69
N LEU A 373 -2.85 0.21 -8.64
CA LEU A 373 -1.83 1.18 -8.27
C LEU A 373 -0.44 0.81 -8.80
N THR A 374 -0.17 -0.47 -9.02
CA THR A 374 1.20 -0.97 -9.17
C THR A 374 1.47 -1.67 -10.50
N SER A 375 0.43 -2.12 -11.22
CA SER A 375 0.59 -2.90 -12.46
C SER A 375 0.19 -2.06 -13.68
N PRO A 376 1.16 -1.45 -14.36
CA PRO A 376 0.86 -0.65 -15.54
C PRO A 376 0.55 -1.55 -16.74
N ILE A 377 -0.37 -1.09 -17.56
CA ILE A 377 -0.79 -1.74 -18.81
C ILE A 377 -0.51 -0.84 -20.02
N MET A 378 -0.42 -1.44 -21.17
CA MET A 378 -0.41 -0.71 -22.45
C MET A 378 -1.82 -0.11 -22.68
N PRO A 379 -1.96 1.23 -22.71
CA PRO A 379 -3.29 1.86 -22.71
C PRO A 379 -4.02 1.74 -24.06
N GLY A 380 -3.29 1.65 -25.15
CA GLY A 380 -3.84 1.68 -26.49
C GLY A 380 -4.56 3.00 -26.79
N SER A 381 -5.53 2.93 -27.67
CA SER A 381 -6.23 4.10 -28.24
C SER A 381 -6.95 5.01 -27.23
N VAL A 382 -7.02 4.69 -25.95
CA VAL A 382 -7.66 5.58 -24.96
C VAL A 382 -6.90 6.89 -24.80
N VAL A 383 -5.59 6.94 -25.05
CA VAL A 383 -4.76 8.17 -24.97
C VAL A 383 -5.01 9.16 -26.10
N LYS A 384 -5.74 8.79 -27.15
CA LYS A 384 -5.92 9.61 -28.35
C LYS A 384 -6.60 10.95 -28.08
N GLY A 385 -7.34 11.10 -26.99
CA GLY A 385 -7.85 12.41 -26.55
C GLY A 385 -6.73 13.38 -26.23
N ALA A 386 -5.75 12.96 -25.42
CA ALA A 386 -4.58 13.78 -25.09
C ALA A 386 -3.68 14.00 -26.34
N SER A 387 -3.52 12.97 -27.18
CA SER A 387 -2.78 13.10 -28.46
C SER A 387 -3.41 14.15 -29.38
N MET A 388 -4.73 14.21 -29.47
CA MET A 388 -5.45 15.19 -30.27
C MET A 388 -5.21 16.62 -29.74
N LEU A 389 -5.20 16.82 -28.43
CA LEU A 389 -4.89 18.11 -27.81
C LEU A 389 -3.48 18.59 -28.14
N VAL A 390 -2.50 17.68 -28.19
CA VAL A 390 -1.15 18.03 -28.68
C VAL A 390 -1.23 18.57 -30.12
N GLY A 391 -1.99 17.90 -30.97
CA GLY A 391 -2.18 18.35 -32.34
C GLY A 391 -2.77 19.76 -32.46
N TYR A 392 -3.81 20.05 -31.68
CA TYR A 392 -4.43 21.38 -31.62
C TYR A 392 -3.50 22.43 -31.05
N ASN A 393 -2.89 22.18 -29.88
CA ASN A 393 -2.03 23.14 -29.20
C ASN A 393 -0.78 23.50 -29.99
N THR A 394 -0.26 22.59 -30.82
CA THR A 394 0.90 22.86 -31.69
C THR A 394 0.52 23.41 -33.06
N GLY A 395 -0.77 23.51 -33.38
CA GLY A 395 -1.25 23.90 -34.71
C GLY A 395 -1.01 22.83 -35.77
N ALA A 396 -0.61 21.62 -35.39
CA ALA A 396 -0.41 20.50 -36.30
C ALA A 396 -1.71 20.00 -36.94
N VAL A 397 -2.85 20.30 -36.33
CA VAL A 397 -4.20 20.04 -36.83
C VAL A 397 -5.15 21.14 -36.36
N HIS A 398 -6.15 21.45 -37.19
CA HIS A 398 -7.22 22.40 -36.85
C HIS A 398 -8.55 21.69 -36.61
N ILE A 399 -9.45 22.30 -35.82
CA ILE A 399 -10.79 21.78 -35.60
C ILE A 399 -11.51 21.55 -36.91
N GLY A 400 -12.02 20.33 -37.14
CA GLY A 400 -12.75 19.95 -38.33
C GLY A 400 -11.88 19.65 -39.56
N GLU A 401 -10.56 19.71 -39.41
CA GLU A 401 -9.64 19.40 -40.55
C GLU A 401 -9.87 17.98 -41.04
N LYS A 402 -9.95 17.84 -42.37
CA LYS A 402 -10.17 16.56 -43.04
C LYS A 402 -8.86 15.98 -43.55
N MET A 403 -8.64 14.70 -43.26
CA MET A 403 -7.49 13.93 -43.73
C MET A 403 -7.95 12.61 -44.36
N LEU A 404 -7.24 12.15 -45.38
CA LEU A 404 -7.46 10.81 -45.95
C LEU A 404 -6.88 9.77 -45.02
N ASP A 405 -7.72 8.80 -44.58
CA ASP A 405 -7.33 7.65 -43.75
C ASP A 405 -6.85 6.51 -44.65
N GLU A 406 -5.60 6.56 -45.06
CA GLU A 406 -4.89 5.52 -45.83
C GLU A 406 -3.63 5.12 -45.05
N CYS A 407 -3.21 3.85 -45.18
CA CYS A 407 -2.06 3.33 -44.43
C CYS A 407 -0.81 4.21 -44.58
N VAL A 408 -0.11 4.46 -43.48
CA VAL A 408 1.10 5.27 -43.45
C VAL A 408 2.32 4.38 -43.57
N LYS A 409 3.15 4.67 -44.59
CA LYS A 409 4.43 4.00 -44.82
C LYS A 409 5.57 4.99 -44.63
N VAL A 410 6.42 4.72 -43.67
CA VAL A 410 7.65 5.45 -43.36
C VAL A 410 8.83 4.52 -43.64
N ALA A 411 9.92 5.03 -44.18
CA ALA A 411 11.11 4.24 -44.52
C ALA A 411 11.68 3.54 -43.26
N GLY A 412 11.94 2.25 -43.38
CA GLY A 412 12.46 1.44 -42.28
C GLY A 412 11.44 1.05 -41.18
N VAL A 413 10.16 1.40 -41.34
CA VAL A 413 9.07 1.03 -40.45
C VAL A 413 8.05 0.18 -41.21
N GLN A 414 7.48 -0.84 -40.57
CA GLN A 414 6.35 -1.59 -41.12
C GLN A 414 5.20 -0.63 -41.46
N GLU A 415 4.46 -0.90 -42.53
CA GLU A 415 3.29 -0.10 -42.89
C GLU A 415 2.24 -0.16 -41.73
N LYS A 416 1.74 1.01 -41.35
CA LYS A 416 0.82 1.17 -40.23
C LYS A 416 -0.53 1.68 -40.73
N CYS A 417 -1.60 0.98 -40.31
CA CYS A 417 -2.96 1.27 -40.73
C CYS A 417 -3.87 1.55 -39.51
N SER A 418 -5.04 2.08 -39.78
CA SER A 418 -6.15 2.04 -38.83
C SER A 418 -6.67 0.60 -38.71
N SER A 419 -7.40 0.27 -37.62
CA SER A 419 -7.96 -1.08 -37.40
C SER A 419 -8.98 -1.49 -38.46
N VAL A 420 -9.62 -0.51 -39.10
CA VAL A 420 -10.43 -0.70 -40.33
C VAL A 420 -9.72 0.06 -41.43
N ASP A 421 -9.32 -0.66 -42.45
CA ASP A 421 -8.61 -0.08 -43.59
C ASP A 421 -9.49 0.89 -44.37
N ASN A 422 -8.91 2.06 -44.68
CA ASN A 422 -9.46 3.05 -45.58
C ASN A 422 -10.86 3.59 -45.16
N LEU A 423 -10.88 4.35 -44.04
CA LEU A 423 -12.09 5.10 -43.64
C LEU A 423 -12.44 6.25 -44.60
N GLY A 424 -11.64 6.46 -45.69
CA GLY A 424 -11.80 7.57 -46.60
C GLY A 424 -11.34 8.90 -46.01
N VAL A 425 -11.99 9.98 -46.41
CA VAL A 425 -11.69 11.33 -45.91
C VAL A 425 -12.51 11.59 -44.64
N ILE A 426 -11.84 11.66 -43.50
CA ILE A 426 -12.44 11.83 -42.20
C ILE A 426 -11.94 13.10 -41.50
N ASN A 427 -12.74 13.64 -40.57
CA ASN A 427 -12.34 14.72 -39.71
C ASN A 427 -11.95 14.21 -38.30
N ASP A 428 -11.54 15.11 -37.42
CA ASP A 428 -11.12 14.87 -36.06
C ASP A 428 -12.14 14.12 -35.17
N ILE A 429 -13.45 14.47 -35.25
CA ILE A 429 -14.50 13.73 -34.52
C ILE A 429 -14.63 12.31 -35.03
N THR A 430 -14.70 12.14 -36.35
CA THR A 430 -14.78 10.80 -36.95
C THR A 430 -13.52 9.99 -36.65
N ALA A 431 -12.36 10.63 -36.62
CA ALA A 431 -11.10 9.99 -36.26
C ALA A 431 -11.10 9.47 -34.82
N LEU A 432 -11.66 10.20 -33.86
CA LEU A 432 -11.86 9.72 -32.48
C LEU A 432 -12.94 8.63 -32.40
N ALA A 433 -14.11 8.83 -33.06
CA ALA A 433 -15.24 7.89 -33.07
C ALA A 433 -14.88 6.52 -33.63
N LYS A 434 -14.11 6.49 -34.71
CA LYS A 434 -13.61 5.28 -35.39
C LYS A 434 -12.21 4.86 -34.94
N SER A 435 -11.66 5.55 -33.95
CA SER A 435 -10.33 5.26 -33.38
C SER A 435 -9.21 5.22 -34.46
N SER A 436 -9.24 6.13 -35.46
CA SER A 436 -8.24 6.16 -36.53
C SER A 436 -6.83 6.32 -35.96
N ASN A 437 -5.94 5.40 -36.32
CA ASN A 437 -4.51 5.51 -36.03
C ASN A 437 -3.85 6.47 -37.02
N VAL A 438 -4.24 6.37 -38.30
CA VAL A 438 -3.67 7.13 -39.43
C VAL A 438 -3.81 8.62 -39.18
N TYR A 439 -4.98 9.07 -38.69
CA TYR A 439 -5.20 10.48 -38.37
C TYR A 439 -4.18 10.97 -37.34
N GLN A 440 -3.96 10.20 -36.27
CA GLN A 440 -2.98 10.51 -35.22
C GLN A 440 -1.53 10.44 -35.76
N PHE A 441 -1.21 9.48 -36.62
CA PHE A 441 0.12 9.38 -37.21
C PHE A 441 0.45 10.61 -38.05
N LYS A 442 -0.49 11.11 -38.89
CA LYS A 442 -0.30 12.30 -39.70
C LYS A 442 -0.11 13.55 -38.81
N ILE A 443 -0.84 13.68 -37.72
CA ILE A 443 -0.63 14.74 -36.71
C ILE A 443 0.78 14.60 -36.09
N ALA A 444 1.16 13.40 -35.64
CA ALA A 444 2.46 13.18 -35.02
C ALA A 444 3.64 13.52 -35.96
N ILE A 445 3.53 13.20 -37.24
CA ILE A 445 4.52 13.57 -38.26
C ILE A 445 4.62 15.10 -38.38
N ARG A 446 3.49 15.82 -38.32
CA ARG A 446 3.48 17.29 -38.33
C ARG A 446 4.07 17.90 -37.09
N VAL A 447 3.75 17.36 -35.90
CA VAL A 447 4.36 17.76 -34.59
C VAL A 447 5.87 17.51 -34.63
N ASN A 448 6.30 16.45 -35.34
CA ASN A 448 7.72 16.14 -35.56
C ASN A 448 8.40 17.12 -36.56
N GLY A 449 7.68 18.12 -37.08
CA GLY A 449 8.20 19.13 -38.02
C GLY A 449 8.27 18.67 -39.45
N GLN A 450 7.57 17.58 -39.86
CA GLN A 450 7.59 17.01 -41.19
C GLN A 450 6.18 16.92 -41.79
N GLN A 451 6.08 16.84 -43.11
CA GLN A 451 4.83 16.54 -43.83
C GLN A 451 4.87 15.11 -44.34
N TYR A 452 3.75 14.38 -44.16
CA TYR A 452 3.68 13.00 -44.62
C TYR A 452 3.76 12.91 -46.14
N SER A 453 4.64 12.05 -46.61
CA SER A 453 4.64 11.49 -47.94
C SER A 453 5.00 10.00 -47.86
N ARG A 454 4.42 9.18 -48.73
CA ARG A 454 4.66 7.73 -48.71
C ARG A 454 6.16 7.41 -48.88
N ASN A 455 6.67 6.48 -48.01
CA ASN A 455 8.08 6.09 -47.91
C ASN A 455 9.05 7.20 -47.49
N MET A 456 8.56 8.30 -46.92
CA MET A 456 9.43 9.33 -46.36
C MET A 456 10.34 8.77 -45.25
N LYS A 457 11.53 9.37 -45.10
CA LYS A 457 12.37 9.13 -43.92
C LYS A 457 11.88 10.01 -42.78
N MET A 458 11.54 9.41 -41.66
CA MET A 458 11.19 10.14 -40.45
C MET A 458 12.45 10.41 -39.61
N ASN A 459 12.68 11.66 -39.25
CA ASN A 459 13.80 12.06 -38.40
C ASN A 459 13.42 11.90 -36.95
N PHE A 460 14.37 11.47 -36.11
CA PHE A 460 14.15 11.49 -34.65
C PHE A 460 14.14 12.94 -34.16
N ASN A 461 13.12 13.29 -33.40
CA ASN A 461 12.98 14.60 -32.75
C ASN A 461 12.55 14.42 -31.31
N GLN A 462 13.45 14.65 -30.38
CA GLN A 462 13.20 14.51 -28.93
C GLN A 462 12.09 15.47 -28.45
N GLU A 463 12.06 16.71 -28.98
CA GLU A 463 11.06 17.70 -28.63
C GLU A 463 9.62 17.24 -28.95
N ALA A 464 9.43 16.51 -30.06
CA ALA A 464 8.12 15.94 -30.38
C ALA A 464 7.68 14.90 -29.34
N PHE A 465 8.59 14.00 -28.93
CA PHE A 465 8.29 13.04 -27.86
C PHE A 465 7.98 13.76 -26.52
N ASP A 466 8.78 14.76 -26.17
CA ASP A 466 8.61 15.50 -24.92
C ASP A 466 7.30 16.30 -24.92
N THR A 467 6.88 16.84 -26.06
CA THR A 467 5.60 17.53 -26.22
C THR A 467 4.42 16.61 -25.91
N TYR A 468 4.39 15.40 -26.46
CA TYR A 468 3.37 14.40 -26.13
C TYR A 468 3.45 13.95 -24.68
N ARG A 469 4.66 13.66 -24.17
CA ARG A 469 4.86 13.20 -22.81
C ARG A 469 4.43 14.25 -21.78
N ASN A 470 4.77 15.53 -22.00
CA ASN A 470 4.36 16.62 -21.12
C ASN A 470 2.82 16.77 -21.08
N MET A 471 2.14 16.60 -22.21
CA MET A 471 0.68 16.58 -22.25
C MET A 471 0.15 15.39 -21.45
N TYR A 472 0.68 14.20 -21.64
CA TYR A 472 0.25 12.99 -20.91
C TYR A 472 0.50 13.13 -19.39
N HIS A 473 1.67 13.64 -18.99
CA HIS A 473 1.99 13.94 -17.58
C HIS A 473 1.01 14.96 -16.99
N SER A 474 0.60 15.96 -17.75
CA SER A 474 -0.38 16.95 -17.27
C SER A 474 -1.74 16.32 -16.93
N PHE A 475 -2.08 15.21 -17.58
CA PHE A 475 -3.26 14.40 -17.29
C PHE A 475 -3.05 13.35 -16.19
N GLY A 476 -1.81 13.15 -15.72
CA GLY A 476 -1.48 12.13 -14.71
C GLY A 476 -0.94 10.81 -15.29
N LEU A 477 -0.84 10.68 -16.62
CA LEU A 477 -0.26 9.50 -17.26
C LEU A 477 1.27 9.53 -17.15
N GLY A 478 1.90 8.47 -16.65
CA GLY A 478 3.36 8.39 -16.51
C GLY A 478 3.94 9.12 -15.29
N VAL A 479 3.11 9.66 -14.43
CA VAL A 479 3.49 10.30 -13.15
C VAL A 479 2.57 9.83 -12.03
N LYS A 480 2.97 10.05 -10.78
CA LYS A 480 2.09 9.75 -9.64
C LYS A 480 0.80 10.56 -9.72
N THR A 481 -0.32 9.91 -9.46
CA THR A 481 -1.63 10.57 -9.37
C THR A 481 -1.75 11.36 -8.08
N GLY A 482 -0.98 10.97 -7.06
CA GLY A 482 -1.02 11.52 -5.71
C GLY A 482 -2.16 11.00 -4.86
N ILE A 483 -2.76 9.83 -5.23
CA ILE A 483 -3.75 9.18 -4.40
C ILE A 483 -3.22 9.00 -2.96
N ASP A 484 -4.11 9.09 -1.98
CA ASP A 484 -3.82 8.96 -0.57
C ASP A 484 -3.64 7.49 -0.13
N LEU A 485 -2.68 6.83 -0.75
CA LEU A 485 -2.23 5.47 -0.43
C LEU A 485 -0.70 5.39 -0.47
N PRO A 486 -0.07 4.54 0.35
CA PRO A 486 1.39 4.54 0.54
C PRO A 486 2.19 4.01 -0.66
N VAL A 487 1.53 3.35 -1.61
CA VAL A 487 2.19 2.71 -2.76
C VAL A 487 1.53 3.11 -4.06
N GLU A 488 2.31 3.61 -5.00
CA GLU A 488 1.86 3.98 -6.35
C GLU A 488 3.03 3.88 -7.35
N SER A 489 2.78 3.27 -8.52
CA SER A 489 3.72 3.19 -9.64
C SER A 489 3.55 4.38 -10.59
N ASN A 490 4.65 4.84 -11.18
CA ASN A 490 4.61 5.85 -12.26
C ASN A 490 4.25 5.25 -13.64
N GLY A 491 4.14 3.92 -13.76
CA GLY A 491 4.12 3.24 -15.05
C GLY A 491 5.52 3.05 -15.63
N TYR A 492 5.59 2.75 -16.92
CA TYR A 492 6.86 2.57 -17.62
C TYR A 492 7.02 3.64 -18.70
N THR A 493 8.13 4.36 -18.66
CA THR A 493 8.54 5.34 -19.66
C THR A 493 9.65 4.75 -20.52
N SER A 494 9.41 4.64 -21.84
CA SER A 494 10.38 4.09 -22.76
C SER A 494 11.55 5.04 -23.02
N LYS A 495 12.75 4.46 -23.12
CA LYS A 495 14.00 5.17 -23.43
C LYS A 495 14.47 4.96 -24.89
N ASP A 496 13.73 4.17 -25.66
CA ASP A 496 14.06 3.89 -27.05
C ASP A 496 13.88 5.15 -27.90
N LYS A 497 14.87 5.45 -28.75
CA LYS A 497 14.95 6.67 -29.55
C LYS A 497 14.73 6.43 -31.07
N ALA A 498 13.99 5.38 -31.45
CA ALA A 498 13.63 5.18 -32.82
C ALA A 498 12.54 6.19 -33.24
N ALA A 499 12.74 6.88 -34.38
CA ALA A 499 11.79 7.91 -34.84
C ALA A 499 10.38 7.35 -35.08
N GLY A 500 10.27 6.10 -35.55
CA GLY A 500 9.00 5.42 -35.78
C GLY A 500 8.18 5.19 -34.54
N ASN A 501 8.81 5.12 -33.35
CA ASN A 501 8.13 4.92 -32.05
C ASN A 501 7.22 6.09 -31.67
N LEU A 502 7.41 7.29 -32.27
CA LEU A 502 6.47 8.39 -32.06
C LEU A 502 5.07 8.03 -32.58
N LEU A 503 4.97 7.26 -33.65
CA LEU A 503 3.68 6.78 -34.19
C LEU A 503 3.01 5.79 -33.21
N ASP A 504 3.80 4.93 -32.58
CA ASP A 504 3.30 4.01 -31.55
C ASP A 504 2.91 4.76 -30.27
N PHE A 505 3.68 5.77 -29.89
CA PHE A 505 3.42 6.58 -28.70
C PHE A 505 2.06 7.28 -28.76
N VAL A 506 1.74 7.95 -29.87
CA VAL A 506 0.49 8.73 -30.01
C VAL A 506 -0.78 7.87 -30.05
N MET A 507 -0.66 6.57 -30.27
CA MET A 507 -1.78 5.63 -30.21
C MET A 507 -1.77 4.73 -28.96
N GLY A 508 -0.83 4.94 -28.02
CA GLY A 508 -0.76 4.23 -26.74
C GLY A 508 -0.10 2.86 -26.78
N GLN A 509 0.91 2.66 -27.66
CA GLN A 509 1.65 1.41 -27.83
C GLN A 509 3.16 1.55 -27.52
N TYR A 510 3.53 2.50 -26.65
CA TYR A 510 4.94 2.80 -26.39
C TYR A 510 5.30 2.94 -24.91
N GLU A 511 4.39 3.47 -24.11
CA GLU A 511 4.53 3.60 -22.66
C GLU A 511 3.33 2.96 -21.97
N THR A 512 3.51 2.52 -20.70
CA THR A 512 2.46 1.86 -19.95
C THR A 512 2.01 2.72 -18.77
N TYR A 513 0.73 2.65 -18.44
CA TYR A 513 0.10 3.42 -17.37
C TYR A 513 -0.75 2.53 -16.48
N THR A 514 -0.85 2.89 -15.19
CA THR A 514 -1.69 2.15 -14.25
C THR A 514 -3.17 2.48 -14.43
N PRO A 515 -4.10 1.59 -14.05
CA PRO A 515 -5.54 1.88 -14.10
C PRO A 515 -5.94 3.14 -13.32
N ILE A 516 -5.29 3.46 -12.21
CA ILE A 516 -5.58 4.70 -11.46
C ILE A 516 -5.15 5.95 -12.23
N GLN A 517 -4.05 5.89 -13.00
CA GLN A 517 -3.66 6.98 -13.89
C GLN A 517 -4.67 7.19 -15.02
N LEU A 518 -5.20 6.10 -15.58
CA LEU A 518 -6.27 6.17 -16.59
C LEU A 518 -7.57 6.75 -15.99
N SER A 519 -7.88 6.47 -14.72
CA SER A 519 -9.02 7.06 -14.01
C SER A 519 -8.86 8.57 -13.82
N GLN A 520 -7.67 9.02 -13.39
CA GLN A 520 -7.38 10.45 -13.28
C GLN A 520 -7.46 11.15 -14.65
N TYR A 521 -6.95 10.49 -15.70
CA TYR A 521 -6.99 11.02 -17.07
C TYR A 521 -8.42 11.24 -17.57
N ILE A 522 -9.29 10.22 -17.49
CA ILE A 522 -10.66 10.35 -17.98
C ILE A 522 -11.49 11.32 -17.12
N SER A 523 -11.26 11.34 -15.81
CA SER A 523 -11.88 12.32 -14.90
C SER A 523 -11.51 13.75 -15.27
N THR A 524 -10.23 13.99 -15.63
CA THR A 524 -9.73 15.29 -16.06
C THR A 524 -10.38 15.74 -17.39
N ILE A 525 -10.63 14.83 -18.33
CA ILE A 525 -11.40 15.18 -19.54
C ILE A 525 -12.86 15.49 -19.19
N ALA A 526 -13.49 14.66 -18.36
CA ALA A 526 -14.89 14.80 -17.98
C ALA A 526 -15.18 16.17 -17.36
N ASN A 527 -14.34 16.63 -16.43
CA ASN A 527 -14.52 17.89 -15.72
C ASN A 527 -14.02 19.15 -16.48
N GLY A 528 -13.53 18.98 -17.71
CA GLY A 528 -13.10 20.11 -18.56
C GLY A 528 -11.65 20.53 -18.41
N GLY A 529 -10.80 19.70 -17.78
CA GLY A 529 -9.35 19.89 -17.78
C GLY A 529 -8.73 20.18 -16.41
N GLU A 530 -9.45 20.04 -15.30
CA GLU A 530 -8.87 20.12 -13.97
C GLU A 530 -8.37 18.74 -13.50
N ARG A 531 -7.06 18.56 -13.38
CA ARG A 531 -6.48 17.35 -12.80
C ARG A 531 -6.61 17.38 -11.30
N LEU A 532 -7.56 16.60 -10.77
CA LEU A 532 -7.80 16.49 -9.34
C LEU A 532 -6.94 15.37 -8.74
N LYS A 533 -6.55 15.54 -7.45
CA LYS A 533 -5.95 14.47 -6.65
C LYS A 533 -7.04 13.40 -6.38
N PRO A 534 -6.88 12.14 -6.83
CA PRO A 534 -7.76 11.07 -6.39
C PRO A 534 -7.59 10.84 -4.89
N HIS A 535 -8.68 10.53 -4.18
CA HIS A 535 -8.60 10.28 -2.73
C HIS A 535 -9.67 9.32 -2.25
N LEU A 536 -9.34 8.62 -1.16
CA LEU A 536 -10.22 7.70 -0.46
C LEU A 536 -10.74 8.28 0.85
N LEU A 537 -9.97 9.15 1.52
CA LEU A 537 -10.45 9.82 2.73
C LEU A 537 -11.43 10.92 2.38
N LYS A 538 -12.59 10.91 3.04
CA LYS A 538 -13.64 11.93 2.90
C LYS A 538 -13.77 12.78 4.15
N GLU A 539 -13.83 12.16 5.35
CA GLU A 539 -14.06 12.86 6.60
C GLU A 539 -13.27 12.20 7.74
N ILE A 540 -12.93 13.00 8.75
CA ILE A 540 -12.36 12.56 10.03
C ILE A 540 -13.29 13.00 11.15
N HIS A 541 -13.64 12.07 12.03
CA HIS A 541 -14.54 12.28 13.15
C HIS A 541 -13.84 11.95 14.47
N SER A 542 -14.24 12.63 15.55
CA SER A 542 -13.79 12.27 16.90
C SER A 542 -14.20 10.84 17.26
N SER A 543 -13.48 10.20 18.16
CA SER A 543 -13.90 8.91 18.71
C SER A 543 -15.22 9.08 19.48
N SER A 544 -16.10 8.07 19.37
CA SER A 544 -17.36 8.00 20.12
C SER A 544 -17.33 6.81 21.07
N SER A 545 -17.92 6.97 22.25
CA SER A 545 -18.13 5.88 23.22
C SER A 545 -19.37 5.04 22.89
N THR A 546 -20.17 5.46 21.92
CA THR A 546 -21.39 4.77 21.44
C THR A 546 -21.13 4.13 20.07
N ASP A 547 -22.16 3.46 19.54
CA ASP A 547 -22.14 2.92 18.18
C ASP A 547 -22.34 3.99 17.11
N GLU A 548 -22.76 5.18 17.47
CA GLU A 548 -22.88 6.31 16.58
C GLU A 548 -21.51 6.92 16.25
N ILE A 549 -21.36 7.49 15.04
CA ILE A 549 -20.16 8.22 14.64
C ILE A 549 -20.01 9.50 15.49
N GLY A 550 -18.78 9.83 15.84
CA GLY A 550 -18.48 11.03 16.61
C GLY A 550 -18.67 12.33 15.84
N ALA A 551 -18.34 13.45 16.47
CA ALA A 551 -18.44 14.77 15.82
C ALA A 551 -17.46 14.91 14.65
N LEU A 552 -17.88 15.56 13.57
CA LEU A 552 -17.02 15.89 12.44
C LEU A 552 -15.91 16.85 12.89
N GLU A 553 -14.66 16.45 12.70
CA GLU A 553 -13.48 17.29 12.98
C GLU A 553 -12.90 17.91 11.70
N GLN A 554 -12.85 17.11 10.62
CA GLN A 554 -12.27 17.55 9.36
C GLN A 554 -13.00 16.92 8.18
N LYS A 555 -13.26 17.73 7.16
CA LYS A 555 -13.69 17.29 5.84
C LYS A 555 -12.54 17.44 4.85
N VAL A 556 -12.36 16.45 3.99
CA VAL A 556 -11.34 16.51 2.94
C VAL A 556 -11.91 17.30 1.77
N GLU A 557 -11.27 18.39 1.43
CA GLU A 557 -11.65 19.21 0.29
C GLU A 557 -10.97 18.71 -0.99
N ARG A 558 -11.65 18.88 -2.13
CA ARG A 558 -11.06 18.55 -3.43
C ARG A 558 -9.75 19.33 -3.62
N LYS A 559 -8.75 18.66 -4.20
CA LYS A 559 -7.44 19.28 -4.47
C LYS A 559 -7.12 19.21 -5.97
N THR A 560 -7.05 20.37 -6.60
CA THR A 560 -6.55 20.51 -7.98
C THR A 560 -5.01 20.43 -7.96
N LEU A 561 -4.45 19.52 -8.73
CA LEU A 561 -3.00 19.37 -8.91
C LEU A 561 -2.48 20.31 -10.00
N ASN A 562 -3.19 20.38 -11.11
CA ASN A 562 -2.97 21.33 -12.21
C ASN A 562 -4.21 21.39 -13.11
N SER A 563 -4.23 22.39 -13.98
CA SER A 563 -5.18 22.48 -15.10
C SER A 563 -4.45 22.18 -16.41
N ILE A 564 -5.14 21.55 -17.35
CA ILE A 564 -4.57 21.27 -18.68
C ILE A 564 -4.38 22.60 -19.43
N ASN A 565 -3.15 22.84 -19.87
CA ASN A 565 -2.83 24.01 -20.66
C ASN A 565 -3.31 23.82 -22.10
N THR A 566 -4.56 24.18 -22.37
CA THR A 566 -5.20 24.09 -23.70
C THR A 566 -6.35 25.10 -23.78
N GLU A 567 -6.68 25.52 -24.98
CA GLU A 567 -7.85 26.36 -25.20
C GLU A 567 -9.14 25.58 -24.90
N PRO A 568 -10.15 26.19 -24.26
CA PRO A 568 -11.40 25.50 -23.93
C PRO A 568 -12.09 24.86 -25.15
N GLN A 569 -12.01 25.49 -26.31
CA GLN A 569 -12.56 24.94 -27.56
C GLN A 569 -11.92 23.60 -27.97
N TYR A 570 -10.63 23.40 -27.69
CA TYR A 570 -9.93 22.13 -28.01
C TYR A 570 -10.34 21.03 -27.05
N MET A 571 -10.45 21.30 -25.75
CA MET A 571 -10.96 20.36 -24.78
C MET A 571 -12.42 19.96 -25.10
N ASN A 572 -13.27 20.93 -25.41
CA ASN A 572 -14.65 20.66 -25.82
C ASN A 572 -14.71 19.80 -27.08
N ARG A 573 -13.80 20.04 -28.04
CA ARG A 573 -13.75 19.26 -29.28
C ARG A 573 -13.36 17.80 -29.02
N VAL A 574 -12.44 17.55 -28.08
CA VAL A 574 -12.12 16.17 -27.64
C VAL A 574 -13.32 15.53 -26.96
N LYS A 575 -14.05 16.26 -26.09
CA LYS A 575 -15.29 15.78 -25.47
C LYS A 575 -16.36 15.42 -26.53
N GLU A 576 -16.56 16.26 -27.53
CA GLU A 576 -17.46 15.95 -28.67
C GLU A 576 -17.04 14.66 -29.39
N GLY A 577 -15.74 14.45 -29.60
CA GLY A 577 -15.19 13.23 -30.14
C GLY A 577 -15.52 12.00 -29.27
N PHE A 578 -15.37 12.12 -27.94
CA PHE A 578 -15.69 11.03 -26.99
C PHE A 578 -17.21 10.75 -26.90
N ILE A 579 -18.05 11.77 -27.05
CA ILE A 579 -19.51 11.61 -27.20
C ILE A 579 -19.78 10.83 -28.50
N ALA A 580 -19.11 11.17 -29.60
CA ALA A 580 -19.29 10.48 -30.86
C ALA A 580 -18.85 9.00 -30.81
N VAL A 581 -17.82 8.66 -30.03
CA VAL A 581 -17.40 7.27 -29.81
C VAL A 581 -18.55 6.41 -29.28
N THR A 582 -19.35 6.94 -28.32
CA THR A 582 -20.35 6.17 -27.59
C THR A 582 -21.78 6.35 -28.13
N ASN A 583 -22.05 7.41 -28.91
CA ASN A 583 -23.41 7.73 -29.35
C ASN A 583 -23.61 7.80 -30.88
N SER A 584 -22.55 7.98 -31.67
CA SER A 584 -22.69 8.06 -33.12
C SER A 584 -22.85 6.69 -33.77
N PRO A 585 -23.62 6.55 -34.85
CA PRO A 585 -23.72 5.29 -35.59
C PRO A 585 -22.35 4.75 -35.99
N GLY A 586 -22.06 3.52 -35.56
CA GLY A 586 -20.77 2.86 -35.81
C GLY A 586 -19.60 3.44 -35.01
N GLY A 587 -19.80 4.25 -34.00
CA GLY A 587 -18.79 4.58 -33.01
C GLY A 587 -18.35 3.33 -32.24
N TYR A 588 -17.06 3.17 -31.97
CA TYR A 588 -16.52 1.91 -31.42
C TYR A 588 -16.86 1.67 -29.94
N GLY A 589 -17.40 2.66 -29.25
CA GLY A 589 -17.86 2.57 -27.87
C GLY A 589 -19.39 2.50 -27.71
N VAL A 590 -20.14 2.40 -28.84
CA VAL A 590 -21.60 2.30 -28.77
C VAL A 590 -21.99 1.01 -28.02
N GLY A 591 -22.85 1.14 -27.01
CA GLY A 591 -23.34 0.06 -26.19
C GLY A 591 -22.49 -0.32 -24.97
N TYR A 592 -21.27 0.20 -24.81
CA TYR A 592 -20.49 0.00 -23.59
C TYR A 592 -21.19 0.54 -22.33
N MET A 593 -21.89 1.63 -22.49
CA MET A 593 -22.83 2.19 -21.50
C MET A 593 -24.15 2.47 -22.17
N ASP A 594 -25.25 2.31 -21.47
CA ASP A 594 -26.58 2.54 -22.03
C ASP A 594 -26.78 4.03 -22.40
N SER A 595 -27.47 4.28 -23.52
CA SER A 595 -27.67 5.63 -24.05
C SER A 595 -28.40 6.59 -23.11
N TRP A 596 -29.29 6.07 -22.25
CA TRP A 596 -30.00 6.88 -21.24
C TRP A 596 -29.05 7.50 -20.22
N MET A 597 -27.88 6.90 -19.99
CA MET A 597 -26.83 7.49 -19.13
C MET A 597 -26.11 8.67 -19.79
N LYS A 598 -26.33 8.93 -21.08
CA LYS A 598 -25.62 9.94 -21.86
C LYS A 598 -24.08 9.78 -21.76
N PRO A 599 -23.53 8.63 -22.13
CA PRO A 599 -22.12 8.37 -21.95
C PRO A 599 -21.23 9.14 -22.94
N ALA A 600 -19.98 9.39 -22.52
CA ALA A 600 -18.86 9.72 -23.39
C ALA A 600 -17.67 8.86 -23.01
N GLY A 601 -16.84 8.47 -23.96
CA GLY A 601 -15.71 7.61 -23.62
C GLY A 601 -14.83 7.26 -24.80
N LYS A 602 -13.87 6.34 -24.55
CA LYS A 602 -12.95 5.85 -25.59
C LYS A 602 -12.60 4.39 -25.33
N THR A 603 -12.65 3.59 -26.38
CA THR A 603 -12.15 2.22 -26.38
C THR A 603 -10.66 2.18 -26.68
N GLY A 604 -9.97 1.24 -26.08
CA GLY A 604 -8.57 0.92 -26.31
C GLY A 604 -8.39 -0.57 -26.59
N THR A 605 -7.58 -0.87 -27.58
CA THR A 605 -7.10 -2.21 -27.86
C THR A 605 -5.59 -2.07 -28.06
N SER A 606 -4.82 -2.84 -27.31
CA SER A 606 -3.37 -2.78 -27.35
C SER A 606 -2.75 -4.17 -27.45
N GLN A 607 -1.67 -4.26 -28.18
CA GLN A 607 -0.81 -5.43 -28.16
C GLN A 607 -0.10 -5.48 -26.81
N SER A 608 -0.13 -6.62 -26.19
CA SER A 608 0.59 -6.95 -24.96
C SER A 608 1.44 -8.17 -25.21
N PHE A 609 2.45 -8.37 -24.40
CA PHE A 609 3.42 -9.44 -24.60
C PHE A 609 3.66 -10.11 -23.26
N ILE A 610 3.58 -11.43 -23.21
CA ILE A 610 3.73 -12.23 -22.01
C ILE A 610 4.83 -13.28 -22.18
N ASP A 611 5.38 -13.67 -21.05
CA ASP A 611 6.27 -14.81 -20.88
C ASP A 611 5.42 -15.95 -20.32
N THR A 612 5.14 -16.95 -21.16
CA THR A 612 4.18 -18.01 -20.81
C THR A 612 4.78 -19.14 -19.97
N ASP A 613 6.10 -19.32 -20.00
CA ASP A 613 6.81 -20.37 -19.27
C ASP A 613 7.64 -19.85 -18.08
N GLY A 614 7.66 -18.55 -17.85
CA GLY A 614 8.34 -17.92 -16.71
C GLY A 614 9.87 -17.89 -16.83
N ASN A 615 10.42 -18.07 -18.04
CA ASN A 615 11.87 -18.10 -18.27
C ASN A 615 12.51 -16.70 -18.41
N GLY A 616 11.71 -15.64 -18.35
CA GLY A 616 12.14 -14.25 -18.52
C GLY A 616 12.22 -13.77 -19.98
N VAL A 617 11.81 -14.61 -20.93
CA VAL A 617 11.74 -14.27 -22.35
C VAL A 617 10.28 -14.17 -22.78
N ILE A 618 9.91 -13.02 -23.34
CA ILE A 618 8.58 -12.81 -23.89
C ILE A 618 8.44 -13.69 -25.14
N ASP A 619 7.43 -14.54 -25.15
CA ASP A 619 7.20 -15.55 -26.20
C ASP A 619 5.85 -15.45 -26.88
N THR A 620 4.88 -14.77 -26.25
CA THR A 620 3.50 -14.75 -26.73
C THR A 620 2.94 -13.32 -26.80
N GLU A 621 2.35 -12.99 -27.94
CA GLU A 621 1.59 -11.76 -28.14
C GLU A 621 0.14 -11.98 -27.74
N THR A 622 -0.41 -11.04 -26.98
CA THR A 622 -1.81 -11.02 -26.53
C THR A 622 -2.43 -9.64 -26.78
N ILE A 623 -3.71 -9.52 -26.53
CA ILE A 623 -4.45 -8.27 -26.62
C ILE A 623 -4.93 -7.85 -25.24
N THR A 624 -4.68 -6.60 -24.87
CA THR A 624 -5.33 -5.92 -23.73
C THR A 624 -6.46 -5.06 -24.23
N SER A 625 -7.66 -5.25 -23.68
CA SER A 625 -8.84 -4.44 -23.95
C SER A 625 -9.08 -3.44 -22.82
N THR A 626 -9.36 -2.19 -23.19
CA THR A 626 -9.57 -1.09 -22.23
C THR A 626 -10.77 -0.25 -22.66
N PHE A 627 -11.57 0.17 -21.72
CA PHE A 627 -12.57 1.22 -21.88
C PHE A 627 -12.37 2.29 -20.81
N ILE A 628 -12.42 3.54 -21.23
CA ILE A 628 -12.53 4.69 -20.33
C ILE A 628 -13.74 5.50 -20.72
N GLY A 629 -14.52 5.95 -19.72
CA GLY A 629 -15.72 6.72 -20.00
C GLY A 629 -16.19 7.55 -18.81
N TYR A 630 -17.19 8.38 -19.08
CA TYR A 630 -17.88 9.16 -18.04
C TYR A 630 -19.32 9.38 -18.44
N ALA A 631 -20.15 9.64 -17.44
CA ALA A 631 -21.58 9.91 -17.64
C ALA A 631 -22.16 10.79 -16.50
N PRO A 632 -23.22 11.58 -16.78
CA PRO A 632 -23.63 12.03 -18.11
C PRO A 632 -22.60 12.97 -18.74
N TYR A 633 -22.52 13.03 -20.08
CA TYR A 633 -21.54 13.89 -20.76
C TYR A 633 -21.76 15.39 -20.53
N ASP A 634 -22.99 15.81 -20.26
CA ASP A 634 -23.39 17.20 -20.02
C ASP A 634 -23.23 17.63 -18.55
N ASN A 635 -23.23 16.71 -17.60
CA ASN A 635 -23.00 16.95 -16.17
C ASN A 635 -22.38 15.71 -15.51
N PRO A 636 -21.09 15.45 -15.74
CA PRO A 636 -20.45 14.22 -15.31
C PRO A 636 -20.59 13.97 -13.81
N LYS A 637 -21.06 12.76 -13.44
CA LYS A 637 -21.21 12.29 -12.06
C LYS A 637 -20.32 11.10 -11.74
N MET A 638 -19.95 10.36 -12.78
CA MET A 638 -19.03 9.24 -12.67
C MET A 638 -18.06 9.24 -13.85
N SER A 639 -16.85 8.83 -13.61
CA SER A 639 -15.93 8.31 -14.60
C SER A 639 -15.64 6.85 -14.29
N ILE A 640 -15.44 6.05 -15.34
CA ILE A 640 -15.18 4.62 -15.23
C ILE A 640 -13.99 4.23 -16.10
N VAL A 641 -13.14 3.36 -15.56
CA VAL A 641 -12.09 2.66 -16.28
C VAL A 641 -12.30 1.17 -16.11
N VAL A 642 -12.31 0.44 -17.22
CA VAL A 642 -12.36 -1.02 -17.24
C VAL A 642 -11.19 -1.51 -18.08
N THR A 643 -10.37 -2.41 -17.51
CA THR A 643 -9.26 -3.01 -18.23
C THR A 643 -9.29 -4.53 -18.11
N SER A 644 -9.04 -5.21 -19.21
CA SER A 644 -8.97 -6.67 -19.30
C SER A 644 -7.67 -7.04 -20.02
N PRO A 645 -6.55 -7.16 -19.30
CA PRO A 645 -5.27 -7.54 -19.87
C PRO A 645 -5.30 -8.97 -20.41
N ASN A 646 -4.55 -9.21 -21.48
CA ASN A 646 -4.37 -10.52 -22.11
C ASN A 646 -5.70 -11.22 -22.49
N SER A 647 -6.72 -10.43 -22.83
CA SER A 647 -8.09 -10.90 -23.02
C SER A 647 -8.30 -11.76 -24.26
N SER A 648 -7.38 -11.74 -25.22
CA SER A 648 -7.37 -12.67 -26.37
C SER A 648 -6.01 -12.71 -27.07
N HIS A 649 -5.87 -13.65 -28.03
CA HIS A 649 -4.80 -13.61 -29.04
C HIS A 649 -5.06 -12.55 -30.12
N PRO A 650 -4.01 -11.98 -30.74
CA PRO A 650 -4.15 -11.13 -31.91
C PRO A 650 -4.66 -11.94 -33.11
N ASN A 651 -5.30 -11.25 -34.04
CA ASN A 651 -5.74 -11.79 -35.36
C ASN A 651 -6.70 -12.99 -35.28
N THR A 652 -7.54 -13.06 -34.25
CA THR A 652 -8.56 -14.09 -34.10
C THR A 652 -9.87 -13.68 -34.79
N SER A 653 -10.58 -14.65 -35.37
CA SER A 653 -11.90 -14.42 -35.98
C SER A 653 -12.97 -14.10 -34.94
N VAL A 654 -12.72 -14.42 -33.67
CA VAL A 654 -13.57 -14.13 -32.52
C VAL A 654 -12.84 -13.16 -31.61
N GLN A 655 -13.32 -11.93 -31.53
CA GLN A 655 -12.73 -10.87 -30.71
C GLN A 655 -13.35 -10.89 -29.29
N TYR A 656 -13.10 -11.94 -28.52
CA TYR A 656 -13.60 -12.06 -27.16
C TYR A 656 -13.09 -10.97 -26.23
N ASN A 657 -11.88 -10.46 -26.47
CA ASN A 657 -11.29 -9.36 -25.72
C ASN A 657 -12.20 -8.14 -25.62
N SER A 658 -12.75 -7.70 -26.78
CA SER A 658 -13.65 -6.54 -26.79
C SER A 658 -15.00 -6.84 -26.12
N LEU A 659 -15.42 -8.11 -26.14
CA LEU A 659 -16.69 -8.51 -25.52
C LEU A 659 -16.62 -8.53 -23.98
N VAL A 660 -15.53 -9.03 -23.37
CA VAL A 660 -15.42 -9.03 -21.91
C VAL A 660 -15.43 -7.62 -21.35
N THR A 661 -14.61 -6.71 -21.89
CA THR A 661 -14.58 -5.31 -21.47
C THR A 661 -15.93 -4.61 -21.75
N TYR A 662 -16.55 -4.90 -22.87
CA TYR A 662 -17.86 -4.37 -23.24
C TYR A 662 -18.93 -4.78 -22.24
N HIS A 663 -19.12 -6.08 -22.00
CA HIS A 663 -20.16 -6.59 -21.12
C HIS A 663 -19.93 -6.21 -19.66
N LEU A 664 -18.67 -6.26 -19.22
CA LEU A 664 -18.29 -5.86 -17.87
C LEU A 664 -18.58 -4.36 -17.63
N THR A 665 -18.23 -3.50 -18.58
CA THR A 665 -18.54 -2.07 -18.50
C THR A 665 -20.02 -1.82 -18.42
N GLN A 666 -20.81 -2.46 -19.28
CA GLN A 666 -22.27 -2.30 -19.33
C GLN A 666 -22.92 -2.75 -18.02
N ALA A 667 -22.52 -3.93 -17.51
CA ALA A 667 -23.06 -4.47 -16.27
C ALA A 667 -22.79 -3.54 -15.09
N ILE A 668 -21.55 -3.07 -14.94
CA ILE A 668 -21.14 -2.19 -13.82
C ILE A 668 -21.78 -0.81 -13.95
N ALA A 669 -21.87 -0.24 -15.16
CA ALA A 669 -22.54 1.04 -15.35
C ALA A 669 -24.02 0.98 -14.97
N ARG A 670 -24.73 -0.11 -15.29
CA ARG A 670 -26.10 -0.34 -14.85
C ARG A 670 -26.21 -0.44 -13.34
N LYS A 671 -25.32 -1.19 -12.67
CA LYS A 671 -25.28 -1.27 -11.19
C LYS A 671 -25.09 0.10 -10.55
N TYR A 672 -24.21 0.92 -11.12
CA TYR A 672 -24.05 2.31 -10.70
C TYR A 672 -25.37 3.10 -10.86
N GLY A 673 -26.03 2.96 -12.01
CA GLY A 673 -27.33 3.60 -12.28
C GLY A 673 -28.41 3.18 -11.28
N ASP A 674 -28.50 1.90 -10.98
CA ASP A 674 -29.46 1.34 -10.02
C ASP A 674 -29.24 1.88 -8.59
N ILE A 675 -27.97 2.01 -8.16
CA ILE A 675 -27.63 2.50 -6.81
C ILE A 675 -27.89 4.00 -6.66
N TYR A 676 -27.56 4.79 -7.69
CA TYR A 676 -27.63 6.26 -7.62
C TYR A 676 -28.89 6.86 -8.25
N GLY A 677 -29.81 6.04 -8.75
CA GLY A 677 -31.13 6.48 -9.22
C GLY A 677 -31.06 7.23 -10.55
N TYR A 678 -30.33 6.72 -11.51
CA TYR A 678 -30.30 7.24 -12.89
C TYR A 678 -31.44 6.70 -13.70
#